data_60d6a8913f102808081928e1774aee9b
#
_entry.id   60d6a8913f102808081928e1774aee9b
#
_cell.length_a   1.000
_cell.length_b   1.000
_cell.length_c   1.000
_cell.angle_alpha   90.00
_cell.angle_beta   90.00
_cell.angle_gamma   90.00
#
_symmetry.space_group_name_H-M   'P 1'
#
loop_
_entity.id
_entity.type
_entity.pdbx_description
1 polymer ?
#
loop_
_entity_poly.entity_id
_entity_poly.type
_entity_poly.pdbx_seq_one_letter_code
_entity_poly.pdbx_strand_id
1 'polypeptide(L)'
;MNEQRSNDITKGKDKQRGFGYDSKSLSRGLTTLEAEGRLKKYGYNKLENKKKVSALQIFISQFNDFITWILIVATVLSGIMGEKADAITIFIIVIMNGILGFIQEYRTERSLEALSKLASPTAKVLRNGGILVINAVYLVPGDLVILESGDRIPADCSLTEGSNVMLDESLLTGESTGVNKSEGSKDNNIYMGTILLTGKAKAKVIATGMSTEMGKIANMLHSIENEKSPLKERLEHLGKILVILCIIICLVVTFMGIWRGQDKYEMFLLGVSLAVAAIPEGLTAIVTVALALGVSRMLKRNALIRKLPAVETLGCTSVICTDKTGTLTENNMTIKALYFDGHVYDVDKDKVPFNLLMKKAYTYCNDCNYDFNSKNMEKCLFGDPTETALIKGFFKNAKELQEFLNKSKRVYEIPFNSTRKIMSVIVKENDKEVCYVKGAPERVIENCNYILVEGKVQPMLPNYKRGLVRAVETMSYKALRCIACAYKVSGITHNKNLETNLIFVGVAGIIDPPRREVKDAVIKCKIAGIKPIMITGDHKNTAYAIGKDLDICKSPDEVITGDELDKLNDKQLDKKIDDYKIFARVSPKHKLRIVKAFKHKSHIVAMTGDGVNDAPAIKEADIGIAMGISGTDVTKEAASMILLDDNFATIVAAVEEGRVIYNNIRKFIRYLLSCNLGEVLTMFLASLFYLENPLLPIQILFVNLVTDGLPAIALGVDPADRDIMFEKPRGKNESVFSRGLTEKIIIRGCLIGVCTILSFIAGKYYGMSIEACRTLALGTLVLSQLIHVFECRSEKHSLFEINPFTNLYLVGAVGLSVIMLISIVYIPFLQNIFHTIPLNRGQWLIILFFSGIISFINSLYLYLMHKH
;
A
#
# COMPACT_ATOMS: atom_id res chain seq x y z
N MET A 1 -28.03 0.64 15.51
CA MET A 1 -27.83 2.08 15.25
C MET A 1 -26.65 2.27 14.28
N ASN A 2 -26.72 1.71 13.07
CA ASN A 2 -25.66 1.84 12.02
C ASN A 2 -26.18 1.48 10.63
N GLU A 3 -27.43 1.80 10.32
CA GLU A 3 -28.04 1.58 9.00
C GLU A 3 -28.40 2.87 8.23
N GLN A 4 -27.96 4.05 8.72
CA GLN A 4 -28.38 5.33 8.11
C GLN A 4 -27.25 6.16 7.50
N ARG A 5 -26.10 5.57 7.15
CA ARG A 5 -25.00 6.30 6.47
C ARG A 5 -24.63 5.80 5.07
N SER A 6 -25.52 5.10 4.37
CA SER A 6 -25.26 4.65 2.99
C SER A 6 -26.02 5.42 1.90
N ASN A 7 -26.69 6.53 2.20
CA ASN A 7 -27.54 7.23 1.24
C ASN A 7 -27.05 8.60 0.77
N ASP A 8 -25.77 8.94 0.94
CA ASP A 8 -25.17 10.08 0.23
C ASP A 8 -24.49 9.62 -1.08
N ILE A 9 -25.29 9.02 -1.96
CA ILE A 9 -24.96 8.94 -3.38
C ILE A 9 -25.26 10.33 -3.95
N THR A 10 -24.20 11.12 -4.07
CA THR A 10 -24.22 12.41 -4.79
C THR A 10 -24.92 12.22 -6.13
N LYS A 11 -26.11 12.82 -6.28
CA LYS A 11 -26.77 13.04 -7.56
C LYS A 11 -25.97 14.05 -8.38
N GLY A 12 -24.84 13.65 -8.91
CA GLY A 12 -24.19 14.35 -10.02
C GLY A 12 -24.98 14.05 -11.29
N LYS A 13 -25.85 14.94 -11.69
CA LYS A 13 -26.42 14.96 -13.04
C LYS A 13 -25.33 15.42 -13.99
N ASP A 14 -24.36 14.59 -14.31
CA ASP A 14 -23.41 14.83 -15.39
C ASP A 14 -24.11 14.53 -16.72
N LYS A 15 -24.67 15.56 -17.33
CA LYS A 15 -24.95 15.53 -18.76
C LYS A 15 -23.63 15.65 -19.52
N GLN A 16 -22.89 14.55 -19.60
CA GLN A 16 -21.73 14.44 -20.51
C GLN A 16 -22.23 14.41 -21.95
N ARG A 17 -22.20 15.54 -22.63
CA ARG A 17 -22.13 15.60 -24.09
C ARG A 17 -20.66 15.43 -24.49
N GLY A 18 -20.30 14.23 -24.83
CA GLY A 18 -18.90 13.90 -25.18
C GLY A 18 -18.74 12.64 -26.03
N PHE A 19 -19.78 12.24 -26.73
CA PHE A 19 -19.72 11.32 -27.87
C PHE A 19 -20.52 11.89 -28.98
N GLY A 20 -19.96 12.02 -30.21
CA GLY A 20 -20.69 12.38 -31.40
C GLY A 20 -21.68 11.27 -31.80
N TYR A 21 -22.69 11.05 -30.99
CA TYR A 21 -23.80 10.16 -31.26
C TYR A 21 -25.06 10.98 -31.36
N ASP A 22 -25.80 10.74 -32.44
CA ASP A 22 -27.11 11.33 -32.70
C ASP A 22 -28.03 11.09 -31.49
N SER A 23 -28.51 12.14 -30.83
CA SER A 23 -29.25 12.08 -29.55
C SER A 23 -30.61 11.35 -29.66
N LYS A 24 -30.94 10.77 -30.79
CA LYS A 24 -32.20 10.06 -31.04
C LYS A 24 -32.13 8.54 -30.86
N SER A 25 -30.94 7.92 -30.77
CA SER A 25 -30.77 6.45 -30.69
C SER A 25 -30.29 5.91 -29.35
N LEU A 26 -30.08 6.76 -28.35
CA LEU A 26 -29.68 6.35 -27.00
C LEU A 26 -30.85 5.66 -26.31
N SER A 27 -30.85 4.31 -26.24
CA SER A 27 -31.72 3.57 -25.32
C SER A 27 -31.49 4.09 -23.89
N ARG A 28 -32.55 4.40 -23.15
CA ARG A 28 -32.50 5.00 -21.80
C ARG A 28 -31.82 4.12 -20.74
N GLY A 29 -31.37 2.92 -21.10
CA GLY A 29 -30.89 1.91 -20.16
C GLY A 29 -32.00 1.41 -19.21
N LEU A 30 -31.64 0.54 -18.25
CA LEU A 30 -32.60 0.09 -17.24
C LEU A 30 -32.95 1.21 -16.26
N THR A 31 -34.18 1.18 -15.76
CA THR A 31 -34.53 2.01 -14.60
C THR A 31 -33.96 1.41 -13.32
N THR A 32 -33.79 2.24 -12.28
CA THR A 32 -33.29 1.76 -10.98
C THR A 32 -34.17 0.67 -10.39
N LEU A 33 -35.50 0.80 -10.52
CA LEU A 33 -36.47 -0.21 -10.03
C LEU A 33 -36.36 -1.54 -10.79
N GLU A 34 -36.15 -1.48 -12.11
CA GLU A 34 -35.94 -2.71 -12.92
C GLU A 34 -34.63 -3.39 -12.54
N ALA A 35 -33.55 -2.61 -12.33
CA ALA A 35 -32.27 -3.13 -11.89
C ALA A 35 -32.35 -3.80 -10.52
N GLU A 36 -33.05 -3.21 -9.55
CA GLU A 36 -33.29 -3.80 -8.22
C GLU A 36 -34.13 -5.10 -8.32
N GLY A 37 -35.17 -5.09 -9.15
CA GLY A 37 -35.98 -6.29 -9.39
C GLY A 37 -35.16 -7.43 -9.99
N ARG A 38 -34.28 -7.13 -10.97
CA ARG A 38 -33.36 -8.11 -11.56
C ARG A 38 -32.28 -8.56 -10.58
N LEU A 39 -31.77 -7.67 -9.72
CA LEU A 39 -30.81 -8.03 -8.68
C LEU A 39 -31.38 -9.05 -7.69
N LYS A 40 -32.67 -8.94 -7.33
CA LYS A 40 -33.36 -9.95 -6.51
C LYS A 40 -33.55 -11.27 -7.23
N LYS A 41 -33.72 -11.26 -8.56
CA LYS A 41 -33.94 -12.47 -9.38
C LYS A 41 -32.64 -13.20 -9.73
N TYR A 42 -31.59 -12.49 -10.13
CA TYR A 42 -30.34 -13.04 -10.63
C TYR A 42 -29.20 -13.05 -9.60
N GLY A 43 -29.36 -12.36 -8.46
CA GLY A 43 -28.32 -12.23 -7.45
C GLY A 43 -27.24 -11.22 -7.81
N TYR A 44 -26.23 -11.15 -6.93
CA TYR A 44 -25.09 -10.24 -7.08
C TYR A 44 -24.09 -10.75 -8.13
N ASN A 45 -23.49 -9.85 -8.89
CA ASN A 45 -22.41 -10.16 -9.82
C ASN A 45 -21.11 -10.42 -9.04
N LYS A 46 -20.99 -11.60 -8.44
CA LYS A 46 -19.84 -12.07 -7.67
C LYS A 46 -19.50 -13.49 -8.09
N LEU A 47 -18.21 -13.74 -8.26
CA LEU A 47 -17.69 -15.10 -8.25
C LEU A 47 -17.70 -15.54 -6.78
N GLU A 48 -18.31 -16.70 -6.50
CA GLU A 48 -18.30 -17.26 -5.14
C GLU A 48 -16.86 -17.64 -4.80
N ASN A 49 -16.26 -16.87 -3.92
CA ASN A 49 -15.05 -17.26 -3.22
C ASN A 49 -15.41 -18.35 -2.21
N LYS A 50 -14.44 -19.24 -1.91
CA LYS A 50 -14.47 -20.37 -0.96
C LYS A 50 -15.63 -20.28 0.04
N LYS A 51 -16.32 -21.40 0.30
CA LYS A 51 -17.29 -21.51 1.40
C LYS A 51 -16.74 -20.80 2.61
N LYS A 52 -17.47 -19.82 3.13
CA LYS A 52 -17.15 -19.16 4.40
C LYS A 52 -16.88 -20.25 5.42
N VAL A 53 -15.68 -20.28 5.96
CA VAL A 53 -15.35 -21.19 7.05
C VAL A 53 -16.33 -20.90 8.18
N SER A 54 -17.15 -21.85 8.56
CA SER A 54 -18.14 -21.62 9.62
C SER A 54 -17.40 -21.44 10.96
N ALA A 55 -17.97 -20.63 11.86
CA ALA A 55 -17.41 -20.46 13.20
C ALA A 55 -17.16 -21.82 13.91
N LEU A 56 -18.05 -22.80 13.67
CA LEU A 56 -17.90 -24.15 14.19
C LEU A 56 -16.70 -24.90 13.56
N GLN A 57 -16.45 -24.71 12.29
CA GLN A 57 -15.26 -25.30 11.64
C GLN A 57 -13.96 -24.71 12.19
N ILE A 58 -13.93 -23.38 12.41
CA ILE A 58 -12.76 -22.73 13.03
C ILE A 58 -12.57 -23.26 14.46
N PHE A 59 -13.64 -23.49 15.23
CA PHE A 59 -13.53 -24.04 16.58
C PHE A 59 -13.04 -25.48 16.57
N ILE A 60 -13.56 -26.34 15.71
CA ILE A 60 -13.16 -27.75 15.61
C ILE A 60 -11.70 -27.86 15.10
N SER A 61 -11.28 -26.96 14.19
CA SER A 61 -9.90 -26.99 13.69
C SER A 61 -8.85 -26.75 14.78
N GLN A 62 -9.20 -26.05 15.89
CA GLN A 62 -8.31 -25.83 17.02
C GLN A 62 -7.92 -27.14 17.74
N PHE A 63 -8.74 -28.17 17.63
CA PHE A 63 -8.46 -29.48 18.22
C PHE A 63 -7.70 -30.44 17.28
N ASN A 64 -7.36 -30.02 16.08
CA ASN A 64 -6.64 -30.81 15.09
C ASN A 64 -5.13 -30.54 15.06
N ASP A 65 -4.58 -30.02 16.15
CA ASP A 65 -3.14 -29.78 16.30
C ASP A 65 -2.46 -30.92 17.06
N PHE A 66 -1.20 -31.21 16.72
CA PHE A 66 -0.40 -32.29 17.30
C PHE A 66 -0.30 -32.21 18.82
N ILE A 67 -0.17 -31.02 19.38
CA ILE A 67 -0.06 -30.77 20.82
C ILE A 67 -1.37 -31.09 21.53
N THR A 68 -2.48 -30.64 20.97
CA THR A 68 -3.81 -30.94 21.49
C THR A 68 -4.05 -32.46 21.57
N TRP A 69 -3.59 -33.21 20.58
CA TRP A 69 -3.63 -34.68 20.63
C TRP A 69 -2.79 -35.26 21.76
N ILE A 70 -1.58 -34.75 22.01
CA ILE A 70 -0.73 -35.18 23.16
C ILE A 70 -1.45 -34.89 24.47
N LEU A 71 -2.06 -33.71 24.62
CA LEU A 71 -2.82 -33.36 25.83
C LEU A 71 -4.06 -34.25 26.05
N ILE A 72 -4.77 -34.57 24.95
CA ILE A 72 -5.91 -35.48 25.01
C ILE A 72 -5.44 -36.86 25.46
N VAL A 73 -4.35 -37.38 24.91
CA VAL A 73 -3.76 -38.64 25.31
C VAL A 73 -3.32 -38.59 26.78
N ALA A 74 -2.68 -37.51 27.21
CA ALA A 74 -2.31 -37.32 28.62
C ALA A 74 -3.53 -37.30 29.55
N THR A 75 -4.60 -36.61 29.16
CA THR A 75 -5.89 -36.56 29.87
C THR A 75 -6.47 -37.97 30.09
N VAL A 76 -6.50 -38.75 29.01
CA VAL A 76 -7.04 -40.11 29.04
C VAL A 76 -6.17 -41.02 29.94
N LEU A 77 -4.84 -40.94 29.84
CA LEU A 77 -3.90 -41.70 30.65
C LEU A 77 -4.02 -41.36 32.15
N SER A 78 -4.07 -40.04 32.50
CA SER A 78 -4.32 -39.58 33.86
C SER A 78 -5.63 -40.12 34.44
N GLY A 79 -6.70 -40.10 33.63
CA GLY A 79 -8.00 -40.62 34.02
C GLY A 79 -8.00 -42.13 34.28
N ILE A 80 -7.30 -42.93 33.45
CA ILE A 80 -7.16 -44.40 33.62
C ILE A 80 -6.31 -44.74 34.87
N MET A 81 -5.31 -43.92 35.17
CA MET A 81 -4.44 -44.14 36.34
C MET A 81 -5.07 -43.68 37.66
N GLY A 82 -6.27 -43.06 37.59
CA GLY A 82 -7.01 -42.68 38.81
C GLY A 82 -6.73 -41.25 39.32
N GLU A 83 -5.87 -40.49 38.64
CA GLU A 83 -5.50 -39.09 38.93
C GLU A 83 -6.56 -38.16 38.37
N LYS A 84 -7.78 -38.17 38.97
CA LYS A 84 -8.94 -37.44 38.46
C LYS A 84 -8.72 -35.93 38.45
N ALA A 85 -7.97 -35.39 39.43
CA ALA A 85 -7.71 -33.95 39.51
C ALA A 85 -6.86 -33.47 38.32
N ASP A 86 -5.79 -34.21 37.99
CA ASP A 86 -4.90 -33.91 36.88
C ASP A 86 -5.60 -34.07 35.55
N ALA A 87 -6.38 -35.15 35.37
CA ALA A 87 -7.17 -35.36 34.16
C ALA A 87 -8.18 -34.19 33.89
N ILE A 88 -8.87 -33.72 34.93
CA ILE A 88 -9.79 -32.60 34.83
C ILE A 88 -9.02 -31.31 34.51
N THR A 89 -7.89 -31.11 35.14
CA THR A 89 -7.05 -29.92 34.91
C THR A 89 -6.56 -29.86 33.46
N ILE A 90 -5.99 -30.97 32.95
CA ILE A 90 -5.52 -31.02 31.54
C ILE A 90 -6.68 -30.86 30.58
N PHE A 91 -7.84 -31.44 30.87
CA PHE A 91 -9.03 -31.27 30.05
C PHE A 91 -9.51 -29.81 29.98
N ILE A 92 -9.54 -29.10 31.13
CA ILE A 92 -9.87 -27.66 31.17
C ILE A 92 -8.87 -26.87 30.33
N ILE A 93 -7.59 -27.21 30.38
CA ILE A 93 -6.53 -26.61 29.58
C ILE A 93 -6.82 -26.73 28.08
N VAL A 94 -7.13 -27.94 27.62
CA VAL A 94 -7.44 -28.22 26.20
C VAL A 94 -8.64 -27.39 25.73
N ILE A 95 -9.69 -27.31 26.56
CA ILE A 95 -10.89 -26.51 26.23
C ILE A 95 -10.56 -25.01 26.19
N MET A 96 -9.80 -24.50 27.17
CA MET A 96 -9.40 -23.09 27.20
C MET A 96 -8.54 -22.70 26.00
N ASN A 97 -7.56 -23.52 25.63
CA ASN A 97 -6.75 -23.34 24.42
C ASN A 97 -7.64 -23.31 23.17
N GLY A 98 -8.56 -24.25 23.03
CA GLY A 98 -9.50 -24.27 21.91
C GLY A 98 -10.36 -23.01 21.82
N ILE A 99 -10.86 -22.50 22.95
CA ILE A 99 -11.67 -21.27 22.99
C ILE A 99 -10.83 -20.05 22.60
N LEU A 100 -9.60 -19.93 23.10
CA LEU A 100 -8.77 -18.78 22.85
C LEU A 100 -8.21 -18.78 21.43
N GLY A 101 -7.77 -19.91 20.93
CA GLY A 101 -7.40 -20.10 19.52
C GLY A 101 -8.55 -19.74 18.59
N PHE A 102 -9.78 -20.18 18.92
CA PHE A 102 -10.97 -19.80 18.17
C PHE A 102 -11.22 -18.29 18.18
N ILE A 103 -11.14 -17.62 19.34
CA ILE A 103 -11.35 -16.17 19.43
C ILE A 103 -10.31 -15.42 18.60
N GLN A 104 -9.05 -15.82 18.64
CA GLN A 104 -7.96 -15.20 17.89
C GLN A 104 -8.17 -15.40 16.37
N GLU A 105 -8.42 -16.61 15.91
CA GLU A 105 -8.58 -16.93 14.49
C GLU A 105 -9.86 -16.32 13.91
N TYR A 106 -10.97 -16.36 14.65
CA TYR A 106 -12.24 -15.75 14.24
C TYR A 106 -12.14 -14.22 14.08
N ARG A 107 -11.43 -13.54 14.99
CA ARG A 107 -11.18 -12.09 14.87
C ARG A 107 -10.29 -11.77 13.67
N THR A 108 -9.28 -12.59 13.42
CA THR A 108 -8.35 -12.45 12.29
C THR A 108 -9.11 -12.59 10.97
N GLU A 109 -9.91 -13.64 10.81
CA GLU A 109 -10.68 -13.90 9.59
C GLU A 109 -11.68 -12.77 9.30
N ARG A 110 -12.37 -12.26 10.32
CA ARG A 110 -13.24 -11.09 10.17
C ARG A 110 -12.52 -9.82 9.75
N SER A 111 -11.32 -9.61 10.25
CA SER A 111 -10.51 -8.44 9.86
C SER A 111 -10.08 -8.53 8.41
N LEU A 112 -9.70 -9.72 7.94
CA LEU A 112 -9.34 -9.98 6.54
C LEU A 112 -10.56 -9.83 5.60
N GLU A 113 -11.74 -10.33 6.01
CA GLU A 113 -12.98 -10.16 5.22
C GLU A 113 -13.37 -8.68 5.06
N ALA A 114 -13.19 -7.87 6.10
CA ALA A 114 -13.47 -6.44 6.05
C ALA A 114 -12.53 -5.72 5.06
N LEU A 115 -11.26 -6.08 5.02
CA LEU A 115 -10.28 -5.50 4.10
C LEU A 115 -10.57 -5.89 2.62
N SER A 116 -10.99 -7.12 2.37
CA SER A 116 -11.28 -7.59 1.01
C SER A 116 -12.45 -6.86 0.34
N LYS A 117 -13.41 -6.37 1.14
CA LYS A 117 -14.57 -5.60 0.65
C LYS A 117 -14.22 -4.21 0.12
N LEU A 118 -13.07 -3.65 0.50
CA LEU A 118 -12.64 -2.31 0.10
C LEU A 118 -12.06 -2.24 -1.33
N ALA A 119 -11.70 -3.38 -1.92
CA ALA A 119 -11.09 -3.49 -3.24
C ALA A 119 -12.07 -3.90 -4.36
N SER A 120 -13.37 -3.65 -4.19
CA SER A 120 -14.39 -4.05 -5.17
C SER A 120 -14.31 -3.23 -6.46
N PRO A 121 -14.31 -3.84 -7.65
CA PRO A 121 -14.26 -3.14 -8.93
C PRO A 121 -15.53 -2.31 -9.17
N THR A 122 -15.40 -1.20 -9.91
CA THR A 122 -16.52 -0.35 -10.32
C THR A 122 -16.84 -0.53 -11.80
N ALA A 123 -18.06 -0.18 -12.22
CA ALA A 123 -18.47 -0.19 -13.61
C ALA A 123 -19.26 1.07 -13.95
N LYS A 124 -19.04 1.61 -15.15
CA LYS A 124 -19.82 2.72 -15.71
C LYS A 124 -21.04 2.14 -16.43
N VAL A 125 -22.24 2.46 -15.98
CA VAL A 125 -23.51 1.98 -16.55
C VAL A 125 -24.42 3.09 -16.97
N LEU A 126 -25.21 2.86 -18.01
CA LEU A 126 -26.28 3.74 -18.44
C LEU A 126 -27.58 3.29 -17.78
N ARG A 127 -28.07 4.05 -16.79
CA ARG A 127 -29.39 3.82 -16.15
C ARG A 127 -30.17 5.13 -16.08
N ASN A 128 -31.48 5.05 -16.18
CA ASN A 128 -32.38 6.23 -16.17
C ASN A 128 -31.99 7.30 -17.20
N GLY A 129 -31.34 6.95 -18.31
CA GLY A 129 -30.86 7.88 -19.32
C GLY A 129 -29.61 8.67 -18.93
N GLY A 130 -28.95 8.35 -17.83
CA GLY A 130 -27.71 8.95 -17.35
C GLY A 130 -26.61 7.91 -17.11
N ILE A 131 -25.35 8.33 -17.24
CA ILE A 131 -24.20 7.49 -16.92
C ILE A 131 -23.99 7.53 -15.41
N LEU A 132 -23.94 6.35 -14.77
CA LEU A 132 -23.69 6.15 -13.35
C LEU A 132 -22.48 5.26 -13.16
N VAL A 133 -21.62 5.59 -12.19
CA VAL A 133 -20.57 4.69 -11.74
C VAL A 133 -21.11 3.91 -10.54
N ILE A 134 -21.18 2.59 -10.67
CA ILE A 134 -21.66 1.70 -9.62
C ILE A 134 -20.59 0.67 -9.26
N ASN A 135 -20.69 0.06 -8.09
CA ASN A 135 -19.89 -1.11 -7.81
C ASN A 135 -20.34 -2.26 -8.73
N ALA A 136 -19.38 -2.92 -9.42
CA ALA A 136 -19.65 -3.97 -10.38
C ALA A 136 -20.49 -5.14 -9.83
N VAL A 137 -20.46 -5.32 -8.51
CA VAL A 137 -21.29 -6.30 -7.78
C VAL A 137 -22.80 -6.10 -8.01
N TYR A 138 -23.24 -4.87 -8.30
CA TYR A 138 -24.66 -4.52 -8.53
C TYR A 138 -25.06 -4.53 -10.00
N LEU A 139 -24.21 -5.04 -10.89
CA LEU A 139 -24.56 -5.26 -12.29
C LEU A 139 -25.57 -6.40 -12.42
N VAL A 140 -26.52 -6.21 -13.32
CA VAL A 140 -27.56 -7.18 -13.61
C VAL A 140 -27.68 -7.44 -15.11
N PRO A 141 -28.12 -8.66 -15.53
CA PRO A 141 -28.39 -8.91 -16.92
C PRO A 141 -29.34 -7.87 -17.53
N GLY A 142 -28.92 -7.26 -18.65
CA GLY A 142 -29.65 -6.21 -19.33
C GLY A 142 -29.14 -4.77 -19.05
N ASP A 143 -28.21 -4.58 -18.11
CA ASP A 143 -27.51 -3.28 -17.97
C ASP A 143 -26.70 -2.95 -19.23
N LEU A 144 -26.59 -1.66 -19.56
CA LEU A 144 -25.69 -1.17 -20.60
C LEU A 144 -24.42 -0.61 -19.94
N VAL A 145 -23.30 -1.27 -20.19
CA VAL A 145 -21.97 -0.90 -19.66
C VAL A 145 -21.23 -0.06 -20.71
N ILE A 146 -20.54 0.99 -20.26
CA ILE A 146 -19.66 1.83 -21.06
C ILE A 146 -18.22 1.45 -20.72
N LEU A 147 -17.45 1.10 -21.75
CA LEU A 147 -16.08 0.60 -21.64
C LEU A 147 -15.11 1.48 -22.42
N GLU A 148 -13.97 1.75 -21.83
CA GLU A 148 -12.86 2.50 -22.43
C GLU A 148 -11.57 1.67 -22.41
N SER A 149 -10.60 2.04 -23.24
CA SER A 149 -9.29 1.35 -23.27
C SER A 149 -8.68 1.26 -21.88
N GLY A 150 -8.29 0.05 -21.47
CA GLY A 150 -7.77 -0.26 -20.15
C GLY A 150 -8.81 -0.70 -19.10
N ASP A 151 -10.11 -0.65 -19.45
CA ASP A 151 -11.17 -1.17 -18.60
C ASP A 151 -11.23 -2.69 -18.65
N ARG A 152 -11.52 -3.31 -17.51
CA ARG A 152 -11.83 -4.73 -17.41
C ARG A 152 -13.32 -4.94 -17.62
N ILE A 153 -13.66 -5.97 -18.38
CA ILE A 153 -15.04 -6.36 -18.62
C ILE A 153 -15.65 -6.88 -17.31
N PRO A 154 -16.67 -6.20 -16.75
CA PRO A 154 -17.15 -6.51 -15.40
C PRO A 154 -18.15 -7.67 -15.31
N ALA A 155 -18.69 -8.11 -16.45
CA ALA A 155 -19.65 -9.20 -16.58
C ALA A 155 -19.61 -9.70 -18.03
N ASP A 156 -20.21 -10.86 -18.34
CA ASP A 156 -20.32 -11.26 -19.75
C ASP A 156 -21.32 -10.35 -20.46
N CYS A 157 -20.88 -9.74 -21.55
CA CYS A 157 -21.64 -8.74 -22.27
C CYS A 157 -21.66 -9.04 -23.77
N SER A 158 -22.68 -8.52 -24.47
CA SER A 158 -22.75 -8.47 -25.91
C SER A 158 -22.49 -7.06 -26.41
N LEU A 159 -21.57 -6.89 -27.33
CA LEU A 159 -21.19 -5.58 -27.89
C LEU A 159 -22.38 -5.00 -28.67
N THR A 160 -22.81 -3.79 -28.30
CA THR A 160 -23.91 -3.07 -28.97
C THR A 160 -23.41 -1.93 -29.84
N GLU A 161 -22.34 -1.27 -29.44
CA GLU A 161 -21.68 -0.20 -30.19
C GLU A 161 -20.18 -0.25 -29.88
N GLY A 162 -19.33 -0.07 -30.89
CA GLY A 162 -17.89 -0.09 -30.65
C GLY A 162 -17.06 0.53 -31.76
N SER A 163 -15.94 1.17 -31.38
CA SER A 163 -14.97 1.72 -32.31
C SER A 163 -13.58 1.19 -31.98
N ASN A 164 -12.95 0.47 -32.93
CA ASN A 164 -11.63 -0.14 -32.81
C ASN A 164 -11.47 -1.01 -31.55
N VAL A 165 -12.46 -1.87 -31.28
CA VAL A 165 -12.51 -2.72 -30.08
C VAL A 165 -11.55 -3.89 -30.25
N MET A 166 -10.47 -3.91 -29.47
CA MET A 166 -9.55 -5.01 -29.38
C MET A 166 -9.44 -5.47 -27.90
N LEU A 167 -9.66 -6.75 -27.66
CA LEU A 167 -9.70 -7.36 -26.33
C LEU A 167 -8.53 -8.30 -26.11
N ASP A 168 -8.01 -8.31 -24.88
CA ASP A 168 -7.16 -9.38 -24.38
C ASP A 168 -8.04 -10.46 -23.74
N GLU A 169 -8.17 -11.59 -24.43
CA GLU A 169 -8.92 -12.75 -23.95
C GLU A 169 -8.00 -13.86 -23.42
N SER A 170 -6.71 -13.57 -23.17
CA SER A 170 -5.70 -14.54 -22.71
C SER A 170 -6.10 -15.28 -21.44
N LEU A 171 -6.90 -14.65 -20.59
CA LEU A 171 -7.41 -15.22 -19.35
C LEU A 171 -8.38 -16.40 -19.58
N LEU A 172 -9.03 -16.44 -20.74
CA LEU A 172 -9.97 -17.51 -21.15
C LEU A 172 -9.37 -18.48 -22.15
N THR A 173 -8.59 -17.97 -23.11
CA THR A 173 -8.06 -18.75 -24.24
C THR A 173 -6.64 -19.24 -24.02
N GLY A 174 -5.88 -18.59 -23.10
CA GLY A 174 -4.44 -18.81 -22.92
C GLY A 174 -3.56 -18.15 -23.98
N GLU A 175 -4.12 -17.52 -25.01
CA GLU A 175 -3.38 -16.84 -26.07
C GLU A 175 -3.29 -15.34 -25.82
N SER A 176 -2.06 -14.78 -25.87
CA SER A 176 -1.79 -13.37 -25.58
C SER A 176 -2.01 -12.43 -26.78
N THR A 177 -2.61 -12.89 -27.87
CA THR A 177 -2.90 -12.07 -29.05
C THR A 177 -4.23 -11.33 -28.86
N GLY A 178 -4.24 -10.02 -29.06
CA GLY A 178 -5.47 -9.20 -28.98
C GLY A 178 -6.50 -9.64 -30.04
N VAL A 179 -7.73 -9.84 -29.62
CA VAL A 179 -8.87 -10.24 -30.48
C VAL A 179 -9.68 -9.01 -30.87
N ASN A 180 -9.85 -8.78 -32.15
CA ASN A 180 -10.71 -7.70 -32.65
C ASN A 180 -12.18 -8.15 -32.64
N LYS A 181 -13.05 -7.34 -32.01
CA LYS A 181 -14.51 -7.55 -31.98
C LYS A 181 -15.21 -6.40 -32.71
N SER A 182 -16.26 -6.70 -33.42
CA SER A 182 -17.06 -5.70 -34.12
C SER A 182 -18.54 -5.96 -33.95
N GLU A 183 -19.32 -4.89 -33.98
CA GLU A 183 -20.78 -4.96 -34.00
C GLU A 183 -21.25 -5.75 -35.19
N GLY A 184 -22.20 -6.68 -34.98
CA GLY A 184 -22.78 -7.51 -36.03
C GLY A 184 -21.94 -8.74 -36.47
N SER A 185 -20.76 -8.98 -35.88
CA SER A 185 -20.04 -10.24 -36.07
C SER A 185 -20.76 -11.39 -35.39
N LYS A 186 -20.57 -12.65 -35.90
CA LYS A 186 -21.11 -13.83 -35.21
C LYS A 186 -20.61 -14.00 -33.77
N ASP A 187 -19.48 -13.42 -33.46
CA ASP A 187 -18.85 -13.41 -32.15
C ASP A 187 -18.69 -11.97 -31.68
N ASN A 188 -19.79 -11.37 -31.17
CA ASN A 188 -19.86 -10.06 -30.57
C ASN A 188 -19.87 -10.11 -29.03
N ASN A 189 -19.66 -11.30 -28.45
CA ASN A 189 -19.59 -11.46 -27.00
C ASN A 189 -18.23 -11.06 -26.46
N ILE A 190 -18.25 -10.37 -25.33
CA ILE A 190 -17.10 -9.97 -24.54
C ILE A 190 -17.28 -10.52 -23.13
N TYR A 191 -16.25 -11.09 -22.55
CA TYR A 191 -16.37 -11.95 -21.40
C TYR A 191 -15.83 -11.30 -20.12
N MET A 192 -16.46 -11.63 -18.99
CA MET A 192 -16.01 -11.17 -17.67
C MET A 192 -14.53 -11.49 -17.46
N GLY A 193 -13.77 -10.48 -17.02
CA GLY A 193 -12.36 -10.65 -16.70
C GLY A 193 -11.40 -10.32 -17.83
N THR A 194 -11.84 -10.29 -19.09
CA THR A 194 -11.03 -9.84 -20.23
C THR A 194 -10.84 -8.33 -20.22
N ILE A 195 -9.89 -7.83 -20.98
CA ILE A 195 -9.44 -6.45 -20.93
C ILE A 195 -9.62 -5.76 -22.27
N LEU A 196 -10.18 -4.55 -22.29
CA LEU A 196 -10.26 -3.74 -23.49
C LEU A 196 -8.91 -3.05 -23.74
N LEU A 197 -8.11 -3.58 -24.69
CA LEU A 197 -6.77 -3.04 -25.01
C LEU A 197 -6.87 -1.68 -25.73
N THR A 198 -7.72 -1.62 -26.77
CA THR A 198 -7.95 -0.37 -27.54
C THR A 198 -9.41 -0.18 -27.84
N GLY A 199 -9.80 1.08 -28.07
CA GLY A 199 -11.14 1.45 -28.49
C GLY A 199 -12.06 1.88 -27.35
N LYS A 200 -13.33 2.10 -27.74
CA LYS A 200 -14.45 2.37 -26.83
C LYS A 200 -15.62 1.51 -27.23
N ALA A 201 -16.36 1.04 -26.21
CA ALA A 201 -17.47 0.13 -26.43
C ALA A 201 -18.67 0.45 -25.53
N LYS A 202 -19.89 0.22 -26.05
CA LYS A 202 -21.07 0.01 -25.23
C LYS A 202 -21.48 -1.45 -25.38
N ALA A 203 -21.73 -2.11 -24.26
CA ALA A 203 -22.07 -3.52 -24.25
C ALA A 203 -23.23 -3.80 -23.29
N LYS A 204 -24.11 -4.71 -23.67
CA LYS A 204 -25.25 -5.14 -22.87
C LYS A 204 -24.87 -6.37 -22.06
N VAL A 205 -25.04 -6.33 -20.75
CA VAL A 205 -24.79 -7.45 -19.85
C VAL A 205 -25.74 -8.61 -20.17
N ILE A 206 -25.19 -9.79 -20.43
CA ILE A 206 -25.92 -11.03 -20.72
C ILE A 206 -25.90 -12.03 -19.57
N ALA A 207 -24.75 -12.13 -18.85
CA ALA A 207 -24.62 -13.00 -17.69
C ALA A 207 -23.77 -12.35 -16.60
N THR A 208 -24.03 -12.71 -15.33
CA THR A 208 -23.37 -12.16 -14.14
C THR A 208 -22.92 -13.26 -13.18
N GLY A 209 -21.88 -13.00 -12.38
CA GLY A 209 -21.37 -13.87 -11.31
C GLY A 209 -21.02 -15.28 -11.79
N MET A 210 -21.50 -16.28 -11.07
CA MET A 210 -21.23 -17.69 -11.38
C MET A 210 -21.81 -18.18 -12.73
N SER A 211 -22.72 -17.41 -13.34
CA SER A 211 -23.29 -17.72 -14.64
C SER A 211 -22.43 -17.26 -15.83
N THR A 212 -21.36 -16.51 -15.59
CA THR A 212 -20.38 -16.08 -16.62
C THR A 212 -19.45 -17.21 -17.01
N GLU A 213 -18.76 -17.10 -18.16
CA GLU A 213 -17.73 -18.07 -18.56
C GLU A 213 -16.61 -18.15 -17.50
N MET A 214 -16.19 -17.02 -16.95
CA MET A 214 -15.26 -16.98 -15.83
C MET A 214 -15.83 -17.68 -14.57
N GLY A 215 -17.12 -17.56 -14.32
CA GLY A 215 -17.80 -18.25 -13.22
C GLY A 215 -17.77 -19.78 -13.38
N LYS A 216 -17.94 -20.28 -14.61
CA LYS A 216 -17.84 -21.72 -14.92
C LYS A 216 -16.40 -22.23 -14.69
N ILE A 217 -15.38 -21.45 -15.09
CA ILE A 217 -13.96 -21.76 -14.84
C ILE A 217 -13.65 -21.72 -13.35
N ALA A 218 -14.15 -20.72 -12.62
CA ALA A 218 -13.96 -20.62 -11.18
C ALA A 218 -14.51 -21.84 -10.43
N ASN A 219 -15.67 -22.38 -10.86
CA ASN A 219 -16.22 -23.64 -10.33
C ASN A 219 -15.30 -24.85 -10.53
N MET A 220 -14.55 -24.89 -11.64
CA MET A 220 -13.59 -25.97 -11.93
C MET A 220 -12.28 -25.82 -11.15
N LEU A 221 -11.92 -24.58 -10.76
CA LEU A 221 -10.65 -24.21 -10.09
C LEU A 221 -10.74 -24.15 -8.56
N HIS A 222 -11.76 -24.73 -7.93
CA HIS A 222 -11.97 -24.69 -6.47
C HIS A 222 -10.83 -25.21 -5.58
N SER A 223 -9.66 -25.55 -6.13
CA SER A 223 -8.54 -26.18 -5.42
C SER A 223 -7.23 -25.37 -5.37
N ILE A 224 -7.22 -24.09 -5.80
CA ILE A 224 -5.99 -23.30 -5.74
C ILE A 224 -5.89 -22.65 -4.35
N GLU A 225 -4.93 -23.13 -3.56
CA GLU A 225 -4.58 -22.58 -2.24
C GLU A 225 -4.03 -21.16 -2.36
N ASN A 226 -4.36 -20.30 -1.38
CA ASN A 226 -3.77 -18.96 -1.28
C ASN A 226 -2.25 -19.06 -1.10
N GLU A 227 -1.48 -18.31 -1.87
CA GLU A 227 -0.05 -18.17 -1.68
C GLU A 227 0.25 -17.73 -0.24
N LYS A 228 1.03 -18.53 0.48
CA LYS A 228 1.49 -18.19 1.84
C LYS A 228 2.52 -17.06 1.76
N SER A 229 2.50 -16.16 2.73
CA SER A 229 3.54 -15.14 2.87
C SER A 229 4.89 -15.79 3.16
N PRO A 230 6.02 -15.32 2.55
CA PRO A 230 7.36 -15.84 2.82
C PRO A 230 7.71 -15.82 4.32
N LEU A 231 7.26 -14.78 5.04
CA LEU A 231 7.43 -14.68 6.48
C LEU A 231 6.69 -15.81 7.21
N LYS A 232 5.44 -16.10 6.81
CA LYS A 232 4.65 -17.17 7.43
C LYS A 232 5.29 -18.53 7.21
N GLU A 233 5.81 -18.82 6.02
CA GLU A 233 6.54 -20.07 5.73
C GLU A 233 7.82 -20.21 6.58
N ARG A 234 8.59 -19.11 6.71
CA ARG A 234 9.80 -19.10 7.55
C ARG A 234 9.47 -19.29 9.02
N LEU A 235 8.39 -18.71 9.52
CA LEU A 235 7.94 -18.88 10.90
C LEU A 235 7.39 -20.28 11.16
N GLU A 236 6.64 -20.88 10.21
CA GLU A 236 6.21 -22.28 10.29
C GLU A 236 7.41 -23.25 10.32
N HIS A 237 8.44 -22.99 9.50
CA HIS A 237 9.66 -23.78 9.52
C HIS A 237 10.42 -23.66 10.86
N LEU A 238 10.51 -22.45 11.39
CA LEU A 238 11.10 -22.22 12.70
C LEU A 238 10.30 -22.90 13.80
N GLY A 239 8.97 -22.81 13.77
CA GLY A 239 8.09 -23.53 14.70
C GLY A 239 8.41 -25.03 14.71
N LYS A 240 8.58 -25.65 13.54
CA LYS A 240 8.97 -27.07 13.43
C LYS A 240 10.33 -27.37 14.09
N ILE A 241 11.32 -26.51 13.88
CA ILE A 241 12.65 -26.67 14.51
C ILE A 241 12.53 -26.59 16.04
N LEU A 242 11.78 -25.62 16.56
CA LEU A 242 11.56 -25.45 18.00
C LEU A 242 10.83 -26.64 18.58
N VAL A 243 9.80 -27.17 17.92
CA VAL A 243 9.07 -28.37 18.32
C VAL A 243 10.03 -29.57 18.41
N ILE A 244 10.86 -29.79 17.39
CA ILE A 244 11.83 -30.91 17.41
C ILE A 244 12.84 -30.74 18.55
N LEU A 245 13.38 -29.55 18.74
CA LEU A 245 14.32 -29.27 19.85
C LEU A 245 13.66 -29.54 21.20
N CYS A 246 12.43 -29.12 21.37
CA CYS A 246 11.65 -29.34 22.57
C CYS A 246 11.41 -30.82 22.85
N ILE A 247 10.98 -31.58 21.83
CA ILE A 247 10.81 -33.05 21.98
C ILE A 247 12.12 -33.72 22.47
N ILE A 248 13.26 -33.27 21.92
CA ILE A 248 14.58 -33.80 22.35
C ILE A 248 14.82 -33.46 23.83
N ILE A 249 14.57 -32.22 24.26
CA ILE A 249 14.74 -31.80 25.67
C ILE A 249 13.80 -32.59 26.58
N CYS A 250 12.52 -32.76 26.20
CA CYS A 250 11.55 -33.53 26.95
C CYS A 250 12.00 -34.99 27.13
N LEU A 251 12.46 -35.60 26.05
CA LEU A 251 12.98 -37.00 26.12
C LEU A 251 14.21 -37.09 27.01
N VAL A 252 15.14 -36.16 26.95
CA VAL A 252 16.33 -36.12 27.81
C VAL A 252 15.94 -35.98 29.28
N VAL A 253 15.06 -35.04 29.61
CA VAL A 253 14.57 -34.78 30.98
C VAL A 253 13.84 -36.01 31.52
N THR A 254 12.90 -36.57 30.74
CA THR A 254 12.14 -37.77 31.14
C THR A 254 13.05 -38.97 31.36
N PHE A 255 13.99 -39.22 30.43
CA PHE A 255 14.94 -40.32 30.55
C PHE A 255 15.85 -40.14 31.76
N MET A 256 16.40 -38.94 32.00
CA MET A 256 17.22 -38.63 33.18
C MET A 256 16.44 -38.86 34.49
N GLY A 257 15.17 -38.43 34.55
CA GLY A 257 14.35 -38.64 35.74
C GLY A 257 14.06 -40.10 36.01
N ILE A 258 13.70 -40.88 34.99
CA ILE A 258 13.48 -42.34 35.11
C ILE A 258 14.77 -43.07 35.53
N TRP A 259 15.90 -42.70 34.90
CA TRP A 259 17.21 -43.30 35.25
C TRP A 259 17.61 -43.04 36.70
N ARG A 260 17.14 -41.92 37.27
CA ARG A 260 17.35 -41.53 38.68
C ARG A 260 16.35 -42.17 39.64
N GLY A 261 15.44 -43.01 39.16
CA GLY A 261 14.47 -43.74 40.00
C GLY A 261 13.21 -42.91 40.34
N GLN A 262 12.98 -41.79 39.67
CA GLN A 262 11.73 -41.05 39.84
C GLN A 262 10.56 -41.81 39.20
N ASP A 263 9.35 -41.53 39.63
CA ASP A 263 8.15 -42.17 39.09
C ASP A 263 8.01 -41.90 37.56
N LYS A 264 7.76 -42.96 36.80
CA LYS A 264 7.70 -42.88 35.32
C LYS A 264 6.54 -41.99 34.84
N TYR A 265 5.45 -42.00 35.59
CA TYR A 265 4.25 -41.22 35.23
C TYR A 265 4.47 -39.73 35.53
N GLU A 266 5.03 -39.38 36.69
CA GLU A 266 5.40 -37.99 36.99
C GLU A 266 6.39 -37.43 35.96
N MET A 267 7.36 -38.23 35.52
CA MET A 267 8.32 -37.82 34.50
C MET A 267 7.68 -37.68 33.12
N PHE A 268 6.71 -38.51 32.81
CA PHE A 268 5.92 -38.34 31.57
C PHE A 268 5.10 -37.03 31.58
N LEU A 269 4.39 -36.75 32.68
CA LEU A 269 3.66 -35.49 32.84
C LEU A 269 4.56 -34.27 32.79
N LEU A 270 5.75 -34.34 33.40
CA LEU A 270 6.77 -33.32 33.35
C LEU A 270 7.22 -33.07 31.90
N GLY A 271 7.48 -34.14 31.13
CA GLY A 271 7.82 -34.05 29.71
C GLY A 271 6.73 -33.39 28.87
N VAL A 272 5.47 -33.76 29.09
CA VAL A 272 4.31 -33.16 28.41
C VAL A 272 4.19 -31.67 28.76
N SER A 273 4.36 -31.31 30.04
CA SER A 273 4.31 -29.92 30.49
C SER A 273 5.40 -29.06 29.84
N LEU A 274 6.61 -29.62 29.76
CA LEU A 274 7.74 -28.98 29.10
C LEU A 274 7.51 -28.81 27.60
N ALA A 275 6.88 -29.81 26.95
CA ALA A 275 6.50 -29.70 25.54
C ALA A 275 5.51 -28.57 25.27
N VAL A 276 4.52 -28.42 26.16
CA VAL A 276 3.54 -27.32 26.07
C VAL A 276 4.20 -25.95 26.29
N ALA A 277 5.10 -25.84 27.27
CA ALA A 277 5.82 -24.60 27.58
C ALA A 277 6.69 -24.08 26.44
N ALA A 278 7.22 -24.97 25.61
CA ALA A 278 8.20 -24.59 24.59
C ALA A 278 7.58 -24.10 23.27
N ILE A 279 6.28 -24.22 23.09
CA ILE A 279 5.62 -23.90 21.81
C ILE A 279 4.92 -22.55 21.92
N PRO A 280 5.34 -21.56 21.12
CA PRO A 280 4.68 -20.25 21.10
C PRO A 280 3.37 -20.33 20.30
N GLU A 281 2.30 -20.83 20.92
CA GLU A 281 1.00 -21.08 20.26
C GLU A 281 0.40 -19.84 19.58
N GLY A 282 0.62 -18.65 20.13
CA GLY A 282 0.10 -17.40 19.58
C GLY A 282 0.89 -16.79 18.42
N LEU A 283 2.08 -17.31 18.06
CA LEU A 283 3.03 -16.61 17.17
C LEU A 283 2.44 -16.30 15.79
N THR A 284 1.85 -17.27 15.12
CA THR A 284 1.30 -17.11 13.77
C THR A 284 0.06 -16.22 13.75
N ALA A 285 -0.78 -16.31 14.77
CA ALA A 285 -1.98 -15.48 14.94
C ALA A 285 -1.60 -14.01 15.18
N ILE A 286 -0.61 -13.74 16.06
CA ILE A 286 -0.13 -12.38 16.36
C ILE A 286 0.47 -11.73 15.12
N VAL A 287 1.26 -12.47 14.29
CA VAL A 287 1.77 -11.96 13.00
C VAL A 287 0.63 -11.52 12.10
N THR A 288 -0.40 -12.34 11.96
CA THR A 288 -1.54 -12.03 11.09
C THR A 288 -2.31 -10.81 11.59
N VAL A 289 -2.52 -10.70 12.92
CA VAL A 289 -3.15 -9.51 13.54
C VAL A 289 -2.29 -8.26 13.32
N ALA A 290 -0.97 -8.33 13.52
CA ALA A 290 -0.07 -7.21 13.31
C ALA A 290 -0.07 -6.74 11.85
N LEU A 291 -0.05 -7.67 10.88
CA LEU A 291 -0.18 -7.36 9.46
C LEU A 291 -1.53 -6.71 9.13
N ALA A 292 -2.64 -7.24 9.63
CA ALA A 292 -3.97 -6.71 9.37
C ALA A 292 -4.14 -5.28 9.93
N LEU A 293 -3.65 -5.03 11.15
CA LEU A 293 -3.66 -3.69 11.74
C LEU A 293 -2.74 -2.73 10.99
N GLY A 294 -1.59 -3.20 10.52
CA GLY A 294 -0.68 -2.43 9.68
C GLY A 294 -1.33 -2.03 8.36
N VAL A 295 -1.99 -2.96 7.66
CA VAL A 295 -2.77 -2.66 6.44
C VAL A 295 -3.86 -1.63 6.72
N SER A 296 -4.55 -1.72 7.85
CA SER A 296 -5.54 -0.72 8.25
C SER A 296 -4.93 0.68 8.44
N ARG A 297 -3.69 0.77 8.98
CA ARG A 297 -2.97 2.05 9.10
C ARG A 297 -2.50 2.58 7.75
N MET A 298 -2.02 1.70 6.85
CA MET A 298 -1.66 2.06 5.47
C MET A 298 -2.86 2.61 4.70
N LEU A 299 -4.03 1.99 4.85
CA LEU A 299 -5.27 2.47 4.22
C LEU A 299 -5.67 3.88 4.70
N LYS A 300 -5.51 4.18 5.99
CA LYS A 300 -5.73 5.53 6.54
C LYS A 300 -4.79 6.58 5.96
N ARG A 301 -3.66 6.14 5.41
CA ARG A 301 -2.67 6.97 4.71
C ARG A 301 -2.80 6.86 3.18
N ASN A 302 -3.98 6.49 2.66
CA ASN A 302 -4.29 6.35 1.23
C ASN A 302 -3.53 5.23 0.49
N ALA A 303 -2.90 4.29 1.18
CA ALA A 303 -2.26 3.13 0.58
C ALA A 303 -3.13 1.88 0.77
N LEU A 304 -3.79 1.41 -0.28
CA LEU A 304 -4.62 0.20 -0.27
C LEU A 304 -3.77 -1.01 -0.64
N ILE A 305 -3.55 -1.91 0.30
CA ILE A 305 -2.82 -3.16 0.08
C ILE A 305 -3.78 -4.24 -0.43
N ARG A 306 -3.44 -4.86 -1.54
CA ARG A 306 -4.22 -5.97 -2.15
C ARG A 306 -3.69 -7.35 -1.75
N LYS A 307 -2.37 -7.47 -1.55
CA LYS A 307 -1.69 -8.73 -1.18
C LYS A 307 -0.95 -8.54 0.13
N LEU A 308 -1.30 -9.29 1.18
CA LEU A 308 -0.65 -9.19 2.49
C LEU A 308 0.88 -9.35 2.45
N PRO A 309 1.47 -10.26 1.64
CA PRO A 309 2.92 -10.37 1.53
C PRO A 309 3.62 -9.08 1.08
N ALA A 310 2.93 -8.21 0.35
CA ALA A 310 3.51 -6.93 -0.09
C ALA A 310 3.88 -6.00 1.07
N VAL A 311 3.23 -6.11 2.22
CA VAL A 311 3.53 -5.29 3.41
C VAL A 311 4.96 -5.55 3.91
N GLU A 312 5.36 -6.82 3.95
CA GLU A 312 6.72 -7.22 4.32
C GLU A 312 7.75 -6.70 3.31
N THR A 313 7.46 -6.91 2.03
CA THR A 313 8.35 -6.52 0.93
C THR A 313 8.50 -5.00 0.85
N LEU A 314 7.43 -4.22 1.12
CA LEU A 314 7.47 -2.76 1.21
C LEU A 314 8.53 -2.27 2.21
N GLY A 315 8.58 -2.86 3.40
CA GLY A 315 9.59 -2.53 4.41
C GLY A 315 11.04 -2.80 3.99
N CYS A 316 11.24 -3.66 2.98
CA CYS A 316 12.54 -4.01 2.41
C CYS A 316 12.90 -3.21 1.17
N THR A 317 12.01 -2.36 0.63
CA THR A 317 12.22 -1.61 -0.62
C THR A 317 13.52 -0.84 -0.60
N SER A 318 14.34 -1.03 -1.64
CA SER A 318 15.63 -0.35 -1.84
C SER A 318 15.64 0.58 -3.06
N VAL A 319 14.73 0.34 -4.02
CA VAL A 319 14.56 1.17 -5.23
C VAL A 319 13.07 1.43 -5.44
N ILE A 320 12.70 2.68 -5.70
CA ILE A 320 11.34 3.06 -6.10
C ILE A 320 11.42 3.65 -7.50
N CYS A 321 10.98 2.89 -8.50
CA CYS A 321 10.80 3.33 -9.87
C CYS A 321 9.43 3.98 -10.01
N THR A 322 9.39 5.27 -10.33
CA THR A 322 8.14 6.03 -10.40
C THR A 322 7.98 6.71 -11.74
N ASP A 323 6.78 6.70 -12.28
CA ASP A 323 6.43 7.56 -13.40
C ASP A 323 6.39 9.02 -12.93
N LYS A 324 6.69 9.95 -13.83
CA LYS A 324 6.67 11.38 -13.54
C LYS A 324 5.25 11.89 -13.38
N THR A 325 4.43 11.69 -14.43
CA THR A 325 3.13 12.34 -14.58
C THR A 325 2.10 11.78 -13.60
N GLY A 326 1.44 12.67 -12.88
CA GLY A 326 0.39 12.31 -11.93
C GLY A 326 0.89 11.74 -10.59
N THR A 327 2.14 11.22 -10.53
CA THR A 327 2.72 10.65 -9.30
C THR A 327 3.68 11.64 -8.62
N LEU A 328 4.70 12.10 -9.34
CA LEU A 328 5.63 13.14 -8.86
C LEU A 328 5.06 14.54 -9.08
N THR A 329 4.20 14.69 -10.09
CA THR A 329 3.56 15.95 -10.48
C THR A 329 2.07 15.92 -10.20
N GLU A 330 1.45 17.12 -10.24
CA GLU A 330 0.02 17.30 -9.92
C GLU A 330 -0.93 16.79 -11.01
N ASN A 331 -0.42 16.44 -12.19
CA ASN A 331 -1.17 16.16 -13.41
C ASN A 331 -2.12 17.31 -13.77
N ASN A 332 -1.69 18.53 -13.50
CA ASN A 332 -2.44 19.76 -13.74
C ASN A 332 -1.52 20.81 -14.35
N MET A 333 -1.58 20.95 -15.66
CA MET A 333 -0.77 21.95 -16.36
C MET A 333 -1.09 23.36 -15.87
N THR A 334 -0.06 24.16 -15.60
CA THR A 334 -0.18 25.55 -15.15
C THR A 334 0.80 26.47 -15.88
N ILE A 335 0.41 27.73 -16.09
CA ILE A 335 1.32 28.76 -16.63
C ILE A 335 2.27 29.19 -15.50
N LYS A 336 3.57 29.07 -15.71
CA LYS A 336 4.61 29.51 -14.78
C LYS A 336 5.43 30.68 -15.29
N ALA A 337 5.46 30.89 -16.59
CA ALA A 337 6.15 32.03 -17.17
C ALA A 337 5.39 32.61 -18.36
N LEU A 338 5.46 33.90 -18.51
CA LEU A 338 4.92 34.64 -19.67
C LEU A 338 6.02 35.51 -20.25
N TYR A 339 6.17 35.47 -21.58
CA TYR A 339 7.07 36.35 -22.29
C TYR A 339 6.27 37.30 -23.18
N PHE A 340 6.44 38.59 -23.00
CA PHE A 340 5.94 39.67 -23.87
C PHE A 340 6.72 40.97 -23.59
N ASP A 341 6.66 41.90 -24.49
CA ASP A 341 7.37 43.23 -24.40
C ASP A 341 8.89 43.08 -24.08
N GLY A 342 9.52 42.02 -24.61
CA GLY A 342 10.97 41.79 -24.40
C GLY A 342 11.37 41.17 -23.06
N HIS A 343 10.43 40.90 -22.14
CA HIS A 343 10.68 40.38 -20.79
C HIS A 343 10.05 39.03 -20.54
N VAL A 344 10.74 38.19 -19.76
CA VAL A 344 10.21 36.93 -19.21
C VAL A 344 9.71 37.21 -17.79
N TYR A 345 8.44 37.05 -17.54
CA TYR A 345 7.81 37.21 -16.23
C TYR A 345 7.60 35.82 -15.59
N ASP A 346 8.03 35.64 -14.36
CA ASP A 346 7.73 34.46 -13.54
C ASP A 346 6.39 34.72 -12.82
N VAL A 347 5.36 33.93 -13.14
CA VAL A 347 3.98 34.16 -12.67
C VAL A 347 3.85 34.04 -11.15
N ASP A 348 4.72 33.27 -10.49
CA ASP A 348 4.69 33.09 -9.03
C ASP A 348 5.44 34.21 -8.26
N LYS A 349 6.40 34.87 -8.93
CA LYS A 349 7.32 35.83 -8.27
C LYS A 349 7.09 37.28 -8.71
N ASP A 350 6.74 37.48 -9.97
CA ASP A 350 6.66 38.78 -10.54
C ASP A 350 5.21 39.32 -10.56
N LYS A 351 5.06 40.64 -10.46
CA LYS A 351 3.79 41.29 -10.73
C LYS A 351 3.61 41.38 -12.24
N VAL A 352 3.00 40.35 -12.83
CA VAL A 352 2.80 40.28 -14.28
C VAL A 352 1.85 41.37 -14.76
N PRO A 353 2.24 42.24 -15.72
CA PRO A 353 1.32 43.22 -16.33
C PRO A 353 0.20 42.52 -17.09
N PHE A 354 -0.98 43.12 -17.09
CA PHE A 354 -2.13 42.55 -17.79
C PHE A 354 -1.99 42.70 -19.31
N ASN A 355 -1.93 41.60 -20.06
CA ASN A 355 -1.88 41.59 -21.52
C ASN A 355 -3.20 41.06 -22.11
N LEU A 356 -4.04 41.99 -22.56
CA LEU A 356 -5.37 41.66 -23.11
C LEU A 356 -5.30 40.85 -24.41
N LEU A 357 -4.26 41.06 -25.25
CA LEU A 357 -4.14 40.33 -26.52
C LEU A 357 -3.73 38.90 -26.32
N MET A 358 -2.83 38.61 -25.36
CA MET A 358 -2.54 37.23 -24.96
C MET A 358 -3.77 36.54 -24.40
N LYS A 359 -4.52 37.21 -23.50
CA LYS A 359 -5.78 36.67 -22.95
C LYS A 359 -6.76 36.32 -24.07
N LYS A 360 -6.94 37.21 -25.05
CA LYS A 360 -7.81 36.96 -26.21
C LYS A 360 -7.31 35.79 -27.06
N ALA A 361 -6.03 35.80 -27.43
CA ALA A 361 -5.45 34.78 -28.29
C ALA A 361 -5.58 33.36 -27.68
N TYR A 362 -5.24 33.19 -26.42
CA TYR A 362 -5.34 31.86 -25.75
C TYR A 362 -6.77 31.45 -25.43
N THR A 363 -7.71 32.39 -25.29
CA THR A 363 -9.11 32.06 -24.99
C THR A 363 -9.90 31.75 -26.24
N TYR A 364 -9.79 32.59 -27.31
CA TYR A 364 -10.53 32.37 -28.53
C TYR A 364 -9.95 31.25 -29.40
N CYS A 365 -8.62 31.12 -29.45
CA CYS A 365 -7.95 30.05 -30.15
C CYS A 365 -7.73 28.86 -29.19
N ASN A 366 -8.81 28.11 -28.87
CA ASN A 366 -8.80 27.06 -27.86
C ASN A 366 -9.91 26.04 -28.13
N ASP A 367 -9.64 24.74 -27.88
CA ASP A 367 -10.57 23.63 -28.16
C ASP A 367 -11.25 23.08 -26.88
N CYS A 368 -11.24 23.83 -25.78
CA CYS A 368 -11.94 23.45 -24.56
C CYS A 368 -13.45 23.48 -24.71
N ASN A 369 -14.11 22.52 -24.07
CA ASN A 369 -15.55 22.53 -23.84
C ASN A 369 -15.84 23.17 -22.46
N TYR A 370 -17.00 23.83 -22.34
CA TYR A 370 -17.37 24.60 -21.16
C TYR A 370 -18.69 24.12 -20.56
N ASP A 371 -18.71 23.87 -19.24
CA ASP A 371 -19.96 23.70 -18.48
C ASP A 371 -20.09 24.79 -17.43
N PHE A 372 -20.85 25.81 -17.76
CA PHE A 372 -21.08 27.00 -16.93
C PHE A 372 -22.09 26.79 -15.80
N ASN A 373 -22.64 25.56 -15.63
CA ASN A 373 -23.48 25.24 -14.47
C ASN A 373 -22.64 25.14 -13.18
N SER A 374 -21.34 24.90 -13.33
CA SER A 374 -20.40 24.85 -12.20
C SER A 374 -19.77 26.22 -11.96
N LYS A 375 -19.79 26.68 -10.69
CA LYS A 375 -19.08 27.89 -10.27
C LYS A 375 -17.56 27.70 -10.18
N ASN A 376 -17.11 26.45 -10.04
CA ASN A 376 -15.70 26.11 -9.92
C ASN A 376 -15.07 26.04 -11.31
N MET A 377 -13.96 26.77 -11.52
CA MET A 377 -13.22 26.83 -12.78
C MET A 377 -12.71 25.43 -13.22
N GLU A 378 -12.30 24.60 -12.30
CA GLU A 378 -11.81 23.25 -12.59
C GLU A 378 -12.89 22.31 -13.13
N LYS A 379 -14.13 22.48 -12.67
CA LYS A 379 -15.28 21.69 -13.13
C LYS A 379 -16.00 22.31 -14.33
N CYS A 380 -15.66 23.55 -14.68
CA CYS A 380 -16.21 24.26 -15.82
C CYS A 380 -15.49 23.90 -17.12
N LEU A 381 -14.21 23.55 -17.08
CA LEU A 381 -13.35 23.36 -18.25
C LEU A 381 -13.08 21.89 -18.51
N PHE A 382 -13.33 21.44 -19.74
CA PHE A 382 -13.05 20.09 -20.23
C PHE A 382 -12.25 20.15 -21.54
N GLY A 383 -11.14 19.43 -21.62
CA GLY A 383 -10.31 19.40 -22.83
C GLY A 383 -8.87 19.00 -22.54
N ASP A 384 -7.99 19.21 -23.51
CA ASP A 384 -6.56 18.98 -23.35
C ASP A 384 -6.00 19.79 -22.16
N PRO A 385 -5.18 19.18 -21.28
CA PRO A 385 -4.59 19.87 -20.12
C PRO A 385 -3.82 21.15 -20.48
N THR A 386 -3.17 21.20 -21.63
CA THR A 386 -2.46 22.39 -22.13
C THR A 386 -3.46 23.52 -22.47
N GLU A 387 -4.57 23.15 -23.09
CA GLU A 387 -5.63 24.10 -23.48
C GLU A 387 -6.33 24.68 -22.24
N THR A 388 -6.69 23.82 -21.30
CA THR A 388 -7.32 24.25 -20.03
C THR A 388 -6.39 25.14 -19.21
N ALA A 389 -5.06 24.86 -19.19
CA ALA A 389 -4.06 25.66 -18.49
C ALA A 389 -3.98 27.09 -19.04
N LEU A 390 -4.04 27.25 -20.38
CA LEU A 390 -4.01 28.56 -21.02
C LEU A 390 -5.19 29.41 -20.59
N ILE A 391 -6.38 28.84 -20.44
CA ILE A 391 -7.56 29.57 -19.96
C ILE A 391 -7.46 29.85 -18.45
N LYS A 392 -7.15 28.86 -17.63
CA LYS A 392 -7.05 29.03 -16.18
C LYS A 392 -6.05 30.12 -15.77
N GLY A 393 -4.98 30.29 -16.55
CA GLY A 393 -3.98 31.31 -16.27
C GLY A 393 -4.46 32.75 -16.41
N PHE A 394 -5.57 32.99 -17.13
CA PHE A 394 -6.11 34.32 -17.40
C PHE A 394 -7.47 34.63 -16.77
N PHE A 395 -8.15 33.63 -16.19
CA PHE A 395 -9.46 33.80 -15.57
C PHE A 395 -9.49 33.23 -14.15
N LYS A 396 -10.08 33.99 -13.23
CA LYS A 396 -10.22 33.60 -11.85
C LYS A 396 -11.46 32.73 -11.57
N ASN A 397 -12.50 32.87 -12.33
CA ASN A 397 -13.76 32.17 -12.16
C ASN A 397 -14.51 31.95 -13.47
N ALA A 398 -15.45 30.97 -13.48
CA ALA A 398 -16.23 30.59 -14.65
C ALA A 398 -17.14 31.72 -15.19
N LYS A 399 -17.61 32.60 -14.30
CA LYS A 399 -18.49 33.72 -14.71
C LYS A 399 -17.73 34.73 -15.55
N GLU A 400 -16.50 35.11 -15.13
CA GLU A 400 -15.66 36.04 -15.91
C GLU A 400 -15.34 35.45 -17.30
N LEU A 401 -15.06 34.16 -17.39
CA LEU A 401 -14.85 33.48 -18.66
C LEU A 401 -16.11 33.49 -19.53
N GLN A 402 -17.28 33.19 -18.98
CA GLN A 402 -18.56 33.22 -19.71
C GLN A 402 -18.88 34.63 -20.28
N GLU A 403 -18.73 35.67 -19.43
CA GLU A 403 -18.91 37.04 -19.85
C GLU A 403 -17.93 37.47 -20.96
N PHE A 404 -16.69 36.94 -20.91
CA PHE A 404 -15.66 37.19 -21.90
C PHE A 404 -15.97 36.51 -23.23
N LEU A 405 -16.38 35.24 -23.23
CA LEU A 405 -16.73 34.49 -24.44
C LEU A 405 -17.99 35.03 -25.13
N ASN A 406 -18.95 35.54 -24.35
CA ASN A 406 -20.20 36.14 -24.91
C ASN A 406 -19.97 37.44 -25.68
N LYS A 407 -18.81 38.11 -25.52
CA LYS A 407 -18.49 39.37 -26.19
C LYS A 407 -18.13 39.22 -27.65
N SER A 408 -17.75 38.03 -28.11
CA SER A 408 -17.23 37.80 -29.45
C SER A 408 -17.61 36.43 -29.97
N LYS A 409 -17.91 36.33 -31.27
CA LYS A 409 -18.35 35.08 -31.92
C LYS A 409 -17.24 34.54 -32.82
N ARG A 410 -16.88 33.26 -32.69
CA ARG A 410 -16.03 32.57 -33.66
C ARG A 410 -16.74 32.48 -35.01
N VAL A 411 -16.03 32.83 -36.06
CA VAL A 411 -16.53 32.82 -37.45
C VAL A 411 -15.94 31.68 -38.24
N TYR A 412 -14.63 31.44 -38.08
CA TYR A 412 -13.92 30.41 -38.83
C TYR A 412 -12.79 29.84 -37.99
N GLU A 413 -12.47 28.58 -38.22
CA GLU A 413 -11.44 27.86 -37.47
C GLU A 413 -10.61 26.97 -38.41
N ILE A 414 -9.26 26.97 -38.19
CA ILE A 414 -8.35 25.99 -38.73
C ILE A 414 -7.79 25.21 -37.53
N PRO A 415 -8.23 23.96 -37.30
CA PRO A 415 -7.88 23.19 -36.11
C PRO A 415 -6.38 22.88 -36.05
N PHE A 416 -5.90 22.54 -34.89
CA PHE A 416 -4.50 22.13 -34.67
C PHE A 416 -4.15 20.91 -35.53
N ASN A 417 -3.00 20.96 -36.16
CA ASN A 417 -2.45 19.84 -36.91
C ASN A 417 -0.98 19.62 -36.50
N SER A 418 -0.61 18.38 -36.19
CA SER A 418 0.75 17.99 -35.71
C SER A 418 1.87 18.30 -36.69
N THR A 419 1.59 18.29 -38.01
CA THR A 419 2.56 18.63 -39.07
C THR A 419 2.78 20.14 -39.13
N ARG A 420 1.72 20.91 -39.03
CA ARG A 420 1.74 22.38 -39.09
C ARG A 420 2.11 22.98 -37.74
N LYS A 421 1.73 22.33 -36.63
CA LYS A 421 1.97 22.74 -35.24
C LYS A 421 1.37 24.05 -34.81
N ILE A 422 0.34 24.53 -35.49
CA ILE A 422 -0.41 25.78 -35.21
C ILE A 422 -1.91 25.56 -35.35
N MET A 423 -2.68 26.38 -34.63
CA MET A 423 -4.13 26.50 -34.69
C MET A 423 -4.48 27.97 -34.93
N SER A 424 -5.53 28.23 -35.67
CA SER A 424 -5.94 29.57 -36.03
C SER A 424 -7.46 29.73 -35.95
N VAL A 425 -7.94 30.82 -35.38
CA VAL A 425 -9.38 31.11 -35.23
C VAL A 425 -9.66 32.55 -35.63
N ILE A 426 -10.70 32.77 -36.42
CA ILE A 426 -11.21 34.09 -36.75
C ILE A 426 -12.38 34.42 -35.85
N VAL A 427 -12.30 35.56 -35.19
CA VAL A 427 -13.31 36.07 -34.27
C VAL A 427 -13.81 37.44 -34.77
N LYS A 428 -15.13 37.65 -34.73
CA LYS A 428 -15.73 38.97 -35.01
C LYS A 428 -15.78 39.79 -33.72
N GLU A 429 -15.01 40.89 -33.68
CA GLU A 429 -14.94 41.87 -32.59
C GLU A 429 -15.30 43.25 -33.10
N ASN A 430 -16.35 43.91 -32.57
CA ASN A 430 -16.75 45.26 -32.93
C ASN A 430 -16.76 45.50 -34.47
N ASP A 431 -17.37 44.60 -35.22
CA ASP A 431 -17.45 44.58 -36.68
C ASP A 431 -16.13 44.43 -37.45
N LYS A 432 -15.04 44.15 -36.76
CA LYS A 432 -13.75 43.78 -37.35
C LYS A 432 -13.48 42.27 -37.16
N GLU A 433 -12.96 41.64 -38.19
CA GLU A 433 -12.49 40.27 -38.12
C GLU A 433 -11.02 40.25 -37.67
N VAL A 434 -10.76 39.50 -36.62
CA VAL A 434 -9.41 39.33 -36.07
C VAL A 434 -9.08 37.82 -36.08
N CYS A 435 -7.96 37.48 -36.69
CA CYS A 435 -7.41 36.15 -36.67
C CYS A 435 -6.44 36.03 -35.49
N TYR A 436 -6.72 35.10 -34.58
CA TYR A 436 -5.82 34.70 -33.49
C TYR A 436 -5.17 33.37 -33.85
N VAL A 437 -3.86 33.28 -33.61
CA VAL A 437 -3.04 32.10 -33.90
C VAL A 437 -2.27 31.71 -32.66
N LYS A 438 -2.25 30.43 -32.36
CA LYS A 438 -1.38 29.87 -31.35
C LYS A 438 -0.67 28.60 -31.83
N GLY A 439 0.50 28.28 -31.26
CA GLY A 439 1.20 27.07 -31.61
C GLY A 439 2.64 27.03 -31.12
N ALA A 440 3.41 26.12 -31.73
CA ALA A 440 4.83 25.98 -31.46
C ALA A 440 5.57 27.29 -31.75
N PRO A 441 6.40 27.77 -30.80
CA PRO A 441 7.06 29.09 -30.96
C PRO A 441 7.82 29.25 -32.27
N GLU A 442 8.56 28.20 -32.67
CA GLU A 442 9.32 28.21 -33.91
C GLU A 442 8.43 28.51 -35.14
N ARG A 443 7.24 27.89 -35.21
CA ARG A 443 6.33 28.02 -36.32
C ARG A 443 5.61 29.37 -36.31
N VAL A 444 5.19 29.83 -35.12
CA VAL A 444 4.55 31.13 -34.97
C VAL A 444 5.52 32.26 -35.30
N ILE A 445 6.76 32.20 -34.80
CA ILE A 445 7.80 33.20 -35.06
C ILE A 445 8.19 33.27 -36.54
N GLU A 446 8.25 32.13 -37.27
CA GLU A 446 8.52 32.08 -38.70
C GLU A 446 7.44 32.82 -39.52
N ASN A 447 6.16 32.77 -39.09
CA ASN A 447 5.03 33.38 -39.77
C ASN A 447 4.76 34.81 -39.34
N CYS A 448 5.53 35.38 -38.40
CA CYS A 448 5.38 36.75 -37.92
C CYS A 448 6.35 37.71 -38.64
N ASN A 449 5.79 38.72 -39.32
CA ASN A 449 6.57 39.82 -39.90
C ASN A 449 6.60 41.06 -38.99
N TYR A 450 5.77 41.06 -37.96
CA TYR A 450 5.64 42.17 -37.01
C TYR A 450 5.64 41.62 -35.58
N ILE A 451 6.01 42.48 -34.62
CA ILE A 451 6.00 42.22 -33.20
C ILE A 451 5.30 43.36 -32.44
N LEU A 452 4.57 43.04 -31.41
CA LEU A 452 4.00 44.01 -30.49
C LEU A 452 5.02 44.30 -29.37
N VAL A 453 5.44 45.54 -29.20
CA VAL A 453 6.34 46.00 -28.11
C VAL A 453 5.74 47.23 -27.50
N GLU A 454 5.50 47.24 -26.19
CA GLU A 454 4.86 48.35 -25.46
C GLU A 454 3.58 48.91 -26.11
N GLY A 455 2.74 48.00 -26.62
CA GLY A 455 1.48 48.34 -27.28
C GLY A 455 1.62 48.90 -28.73
N LYS A 456 2.84 49.00 -29.28
CA LYS A 456 3.09 49.43 -30.64
C LYS A 456 3.52 48.29 -31.55
N VAL A 457 2.91 48.20 -32.74
CA VAL A 457 3.30 47.21 -33.76
C VAL A 457 4.55 47.71 -34.47
N GLN A 458 5.61 46.89 -34.45
CA GLN A 458 6.90 47.15 -35.06
C GLN A 458 7.28 46.01 -36.01
N PRO A 459 8.12 46.27 -37.04
CA PRO A 459 8.65 45.19 -37.87
C PRO A 459 9.49 44.20 -37.07
N MET A 460 9.41 42.88 -37.39
CA MET A 460 10.18 41.82 -36.78
C MET A 460 11.66 41.88 -37.21
N LEU A 461 12.43 42.68 -36.53
CA LEU A 461 13.87 42.78 -36.78
C LEU A 461 14.63 41.56 -36.33
N PRO A 462 15.79 41.22 -36.91
CA PRO A 462 16.64 40.07 -36.52
C PRO A 462 17.00 40.06 -35.03
N ASN A 463 17.13 41.25 -34.41
CA ASN A 463 17.42 41.36 -32.97
C ASN A 463 16.25 40.89 -32.12
N TYR A 464 15.02 41.25 -32.45
CA TYR A 464 13.81 40.77 -31.79
C TYR A 464 13.68 39.26 -31.94
N LYS A 465 13.88 38.71 -33.15
CA LYS A 465 13.80 37.28 -33.41
C LYS A 465 14.84 36.51 -32.60
N ARG A 466 16.08 36.97 -32.48
CA ARG A 466 17.11 36.37 -31.62
C ARG A 466 16.75 36.41 -30.13
N GLY A 467 16.19 37.53 -29.66
CA GLY A 467 15.71 37.71 -28.30
C GLY A 467 14.59 36.73 -27.96
N LEU A 468 13.60 36.55 -28.86
CA LEU A 468 12.51 35.58 -28.74
C LEU A 468 13.02 34.14 -28.63
N VAL A 469 13.93 33.72 -29.52
CA VAL A 469 14.49 32.38 -29.52
C VAL A 469 15.21 32.11 -28.19
N ARG A 470 16.06 33.05 -27.72
CA ARG A 470 16.74 32.91 -26.42
C ARG A 470 15.77 32.83 -25.24
N ALA A 471 14.68 33.61 -25.25
CA ALA A 471 13.65 33.56 -24.22
C ALA A 471 12.97 32.20 -24.20
N VAL A 472 12.58 31.65 -25.35
CA VAL A 472 11.97 30.33 -25.51
C VAL A 472 12.95 29.24 -25.05
N GLU A 473 14.23 29.33 -25.43
CA GLU A 473 15.26 28.40 -24.95
C GLU A 473 15.40 28.45 -23.43
N THR A 474 15.47 29.66 -22.84
CA THR A 474 15.57 29.83 -21.40
C THR A 474 14.39 29.21 -20.66
N MET A 475 13.17 29.41 -21.19
CA MET A 475 11.96 28.80 -20.64
C MET A 475 11.98 27.27 -20.80
N SER A 476 12.41 26.77 -21.96
CA SER A 476 12.54 25.34 -22.23
C SER A 476 13.58 24.65 -21.35
N TYR A 477 14.70 25.31 -21.02
CA TYR A 477 15.67 24.82 -20.04
C TYR A 477 15.09 24.67 -18.62
N LYS A 478 14.06 25.45 -18.30
CA LYS A 478 13.28 25.31 -17.05
C LYS A 478 12.15 24.27 -17.17
N ALA A 479 12.19 23.38 -18.15
CA ALA A 479 11.18 22.37 -18.44
C ALA A 479 9.78 22.95 -18.79
N LEU A 480 9.68 24.21 -19.19
CA LEU A 480 8.42 24.82 -19.60
C LEU A 480 8.08 24.43 -21.04
N ARG A 481 6.86 23.94 -21.26
CA ARG A 481 6.28 23.78 -22.60
C ARG A 481 5.85 25.14 -23.11
N CYS A 482 6.53 25.64 -24.11
CA CYS A 482 6.29 26.96 -24.66
C CYS A 482 5.24 26.94 -25.76
N ILE A 483 4.21 27.79 -25.65
CA ILE A 483 3.19 28.03 -26.66
C ILE A 483 3.19 29.52 -26.99
N ALA A 484 3.45 29.85 -28.25
CA ALA A 484 3.42 31.22 -28.72
C ALA A 484 2.03 31.60 -29.21
N CYS A 485 1.73 32.90 -29.15
CA CYS A 485 0.52 33.46 -29.74
C CYS A 485 0.81 34.71 -30.61
N ALA A 486 0.01 34.87 -31.64
CA ALA A 486 0.06 35.99 -32.58
C ALA A 486 -1.34 36.35 -33.01
N TYR A 487 -1.50 37.52 -33.66
CA TYR A 487 -2.77 37.94 -34.22
C TYR A 487 -2.59 38.70 -35.53
N LYS A 488 -3.68 38.89 -36.29
CA LYS A 488 -3.72 39.67 -37.49
C LYS A 488 -5.10 40.36 -37.58
N VAL A 489 -5.10 41.66 -37.90
CA VAL A 489 -6.31 42.47 -38.09
C VAL A 489 -6.45 42.82 -39.57
N SER A 490 -7.58 42.67 -40.17
CA SER A 490 -8.16 43.27 -41.39
C SER A 490 -8.57 42.29 -42.47
N GLY A 491 -9.64 42.72 -43.25
CA GLY A 491 -10.06 42.32 -44.59
C GLY A 491 -9.85 40.86 -45.00
N ILE A 492 -10.19 39.95 -44.09
CA ILE A 492 -9.87 38.53 -44.25
C ILE A 492 -11.00 37.91 -45.08
N THR A 493 -10.85 37.98 -46.40
CA THR A 493 -11.50 37.01 -47.27
C THR A 493 -10.90 35.62 -46.92
N HIS A 494 -11.73 34.59 -46.88
CA HIS A 494 -11.40 33.20 -46.53
C HIS A 494 -10.33 32.56 -47.44
N ASN A 495 -9.18 33.17 -47.61
CA ASN A 495 -8.12 32.78 -48.53
C ASN A 495 -6.92 32.15 -47.80
N LYS A 496 -6.18 31.32 -48.52
CA LYS A 496 -5.06 30.46 -48.10
C LYS A 496 -3.90 31.09 -47.30
N ASN A 497 -3.95 32.40 -46.95
CA ASN A 497 -2.88 33.15 -46.31
C ASN A 497 -3.21 33.68 -44.92
N LEU A 498 -4.07 32.96 -44.14
CA LEU A 498 -4.50 33.41 -42.81
C LEU A 498 -3.35 33.37 -41.80
N GLU A 499 -2.43 32.45 -41.92
CA GLU A 499 -1.34 32.17 -41.01
C GLU A 499 -0.03 32.86 -41.35
N THR A 500 -0.04 33.84 -42.28
CA THR A 500 1.15 34.60 -42.69
C THR A 500 1.00 36.09 -42.38
N ASN A 501 2.11 36.81 -42.29
CA ASN A 501 2.18 38.22 -41.94
C ASN A 501 1.49 38.54 -40.60
N LEU A 502 1.77 37.74 -39.62
CA LEU A 502 1.23 37.84 -38.27
C LEU A 502 1.99 38.89 -37.43
N ILE A 503 1.29 39.39 -36.39
CA ILE A 503 1.86 40.23 -35.35
C ILE A 503 2.09 39.35 -34.12
N PHE A 504 3.33 39.13 -33.73
CA PHE A 504 3.69 38.36 -32.55
C PHE A 504 3.29 39.08 -31.27
N VAL A 505 2.63 38.36 -30.33
CA VAL A 505 2.17 38.90 -29.04
C VAL A 505 3.02 38.41 -27.86
N GLY A 506 3.24 37.12 -27.79
CA GLY A 506 3.99 36.56 -26.64
C GLY A 506 4.04 35.03 -26.61
N VAL A 507 4.65 34.51 -25.54
CA VAL A 507 4.78 33.08 -25.27
C VAL A 507 4.32 32.76 -23.85
N ALA A 508 3.52 31.73 -23.67
CA ALA A 508 3.21 31.14 -22.37
C ALA A 508 4.07 29.91 -22.16
N GLY A 509 4.72 29.83 -21.04
CA GLY A 509 5.45 28.65 -20.55
C GLY A 509 4.64 27.90 -19.53
N ILE A 510 4.30 26.68 -19.85
CA ILE A 510 3.38 25.83 -19.12
C ILE A 510 4.15 24.62 -18.60
N ILE A 511 3.86 24.19 -17.38
CA ILE A 511 4.42 22.96 -16.81
C ILE A 511 3.37 22.26 -15.96
N ASP A 512 3.51 20.97 -15.83
CA ASP A 512 2.87 20.17 -14.79
C ASP A 512 3.79 20.21 -13.55
N PRO A 513 3.44 20.99 -12.52
CA PRO A 513 4.35 21.26 -11.41
C PRO A 513 4.54 20.00 -10.55
N PRO A 514 5.71 19.81 -9.96
CA PRO A 514 5.90 18.78 -8.95
C PRO A 514 5.05 19.08 -7.71
N ARG A 515 4.51 18.02 -7.11
CA ARG A 515 3.77 18.13 -5.83
C ARG A 515 4.69 18.62 -4.73
N ARG A 516 4.20 19.47 -3.85
CA ARG A 516 5.00 20.11 -2.78
C ARG A 516 5.67 19.11 -1.84
N GLU A 517 4.95 18.06 -1.46
CA GLU A 517 5.40 17.03 -0.52
C GLU A 517 6.40 16.03 -1.11
N VAL A 518 6.54 15.96 -2.43
CA VAL A 518 7.42 14.97 -3.09
C VAL A 518 8.88 15.23 -2.80
N LYS A 519 9.31 16.47 -2.73
CA LYS A 519 10.71 16.81 -2.42
C LYS A 519 11.14 16.29 -1.05
N ASP A 520 10.30 16.50 -0.03
CA ASP A 520 10.57 15.98 1.32
C ASP A 520 10.54 14.45 1.35
N ALA A 521 9.64 13.83 0.57
CA ALA A 521 9.57 12.38 0.44
C ALA A 521 10.83 11.81 -0.23
N VAL A 522 11.39 12.46 -1.25
CA VAL A 522 12.66 12.09 -1.90
C VAL A 522 13.82 12.19 -0.92
N ILE A 523 13.89 13.26 -0.11
CA ILE A 523 14.91 13.41 0.94
C ILE A 523 14.79 12.27 1.96
N LYS A 524 13.58 11.95 2.44
CA LYS A 524 13.35 10.80 3.33
C LYS A 524 13.80 9.48 2.72
N CYS A 525 13.53 9.24 1.42
CA CYS A 525 14.03 8.06 0.72
C CYS A 525 15.54 7.96 0.79
N LYS A 526 16.26 9.05 0.48
CA LYS A 526 17.73 9.06 0.50
C LYS A 526 18.29 8.78 1.88
N ILE A 527 17.72 9.39 2.92
CA ILE A 527 18.10 9.14 4.33
C ILE A 527 17.87 7.66 4.67
N ALA A 528 16.77 7.10 4.22
CA ALA A 528 16.40 5.70 4.44
C ALA A 528 17.19 4.69 3.57
N GLY A 529 18.15 5.17 2.75
CA GLY A 529 18.95 4.33 1.84
C GLY A 529 18.15 3.80 0.65
N ILE A 530 17.02 4.42 0.31
CA ILE A 530 16.16 4.04 -0.82
C ILE A 530 16.51 4.94 -2.01
N LYS A 531 16.65 4.34 -3.19
CA LYS A 531 16.95 5.05 -4.45
C LYS A 531 15.65 5.42 -5.16
N PRO A 532 15.24 6.71 -5.20
CA PRO A 532 14.14 7.13 -6.06
C PRO A 532 14.64 7.23 -7.50
N ILE A 533 13.95 6.56 -8.42
CA ILE A 533 14.25 6.50 -9.85
C ILE A 533 13.05 7.06 -10.61
N MET A 534 13.26 8.10 -11.41
CA MET A 534 12.22 8.67 -12.26
C MET A 534 12.26 8.04 -13.66
N ILE A 535 11.12 7.57 -14.14
CA ILE A 535 10.93 6.98 -15.47
C ILE A 535 9.89 7.82 -16.20
N THR A 536 10.20 8.33 -17.39
CA THR A 536 9.28 9.26 -18.10
C THR A 536 9.41 9.16 -19.61
N GLY A 537 8.32 9.45 -20.33
CA GLY A 537 8.32 9.68 -21.78
C GLY A 537 8.85 11.05 -22.20
N ASP A 538 9.13 11.95 -21.25
CA ASP A 538 9.60 13.31 -21.53
C ASP A 538 11.01 13.36 -22.14
N HIS A 539 11.33 14.51 -22.74
CA HIS A 539 12.66 14.81 -23.23
C HIS A 539 13.70 14.86 -22.09
N LYS A 540 14.96 14.47 -22.39
CA LYS A 540 16.08 14.43 -21.42
C LYS A 540 16.23 15.71 -20.59
N ASN A 541 16.14 16.88 -21.23
CA ASN A 541 16.30 18.16 -20.53
C ASN A 541 15.15 18.47 -19.58
N THR A 542 13.91 18.16 -19.95
CA THR A 542 12.72 18.30 -19.10
C THR A 542 12.80 17.38 -17.89
N ALA A 543 13.15 16.12 -18.13
CA ALA A 543 13.33 15.13 -17.08
C ALA A 543 14.45 15.52 -16.10
N TYR A 544 15.59 16.01 -16.61
CA TYR A 544 16.69 16.52 -15.79
C TYR A 544 16.28 17.72 -14.93
N ALA A 545 15.57 18.72 -15.52
CA ALA A 545 15.17 19.92 -14.79
C ALA A 545 14.22 19.57 -13.61
N ILE A 546 13.22 18.72 -13.84
CA ILE A 546 12.30 18.25 -12.79
C ILE A 546 13.03 17.39 -11.76
N GLY A 547 13.91 16.48 -12.20
CA GLY A 547 14.66 15.64 -11.29
C GLY A 547 15.64 16.39 -10.42
N LYS A 548 16.22 17.48 -10.92
CA LYS A 548 17.08 18.38 -10.16
C LYS A 548 16.29 19.19 -9.13
N ASP A 549 15.09 19.69 -9.47
CA ASP A 549 14.23 20.43 -8.56
C ASP A 549 13.75 19.56 -7.39
N LEU A 550 13.44 18.30 -7.68
CA LEU A 550 13.05 17.28 -6.70
C LEU A 550 14.24 16.64 -5.96
N ASP A 551 15.46 17.06 -6.25
CA ASP A 551 16.68 16.46 -5.70
C ASP A 551 16.86 14.97 -5.99
N ILE A 552 16.28 14.44 -7.10
CA ILE A 552 16.46 13.03 -7.51
C ILE A 552 17.86 12.86 -8.11
N CYS A 553 18.29 13.74 -9.01
CA CYS A 553 19.61 13.74 -9.68
C CYS A 553 20.40 15.03 -9.41
N LYS A 554 21.73 14.93 -9.57
CA LYS A 554 22.66 16.06 -9.39
C LYS A 554 23.26 16.53 -10.72
N SER A 555 23.58 15.60 -11.60
CA SER A 555 24.24 15.88 -12.89
C SER A 555 23.43 15.33 -14.07
N PRO A 556 23.63 15.90 -15.30
CA PRO A 556 23.00 15.36 -16.50
C PRO A 556 23.45 13.93 -16.86
N ASP A 557 24.61 13.48 -16.35
CA ASP A 557 25.15 12.13 -16.62
C ASP A 557 24.33 11.05 -15.90
N GLU A 558 23.59 11.40 -14.87
CA GLU A 558 22.66 10.50 -14.17
C GLU A 558 21.34 10.28 -14.96
N VAL A 559 21.20 10.92 -16.15
CA VAL A 559 20.02 10.83 -17.02
C VAL A 559 20.35 10.08 -18.30
N ILE A 560 19.68 8.95 -18.54
CA ILE A 560 19.81 8.15 -19.78
C ILE A 560 18.51 8.20 -20.58
N THR A 561 18.64 8.22 -21.92
CA THR A 561 17.48 8.14 -22.84
C THR A 561 17.20 6.72 -23.29
N GLY A 562 15.96 6.46 -23.79
CA GLY A 562 15.58 5.19 -24.38
C GLY A 562 16.52 4.75 -25.51
N ASP A 563 16.90 5.68 -26.39
CA ASP A 563 17.84 5.42 -27.51
C ASP A 563 19.25 5.05 -27.01
N GLU A 564 19.71 5.67 -25.92
CA GLU A 564 20.99 5.33 -25.26
C GLU A 564 20.88 3.97 -24.56
N LEU A 565 19.72 3.66 -23.97
CA LEU A 565 19.42 2.39 -23.30
C LEU A 565 19.41 1.21 -24.30
N ASP A 566 18.88 1.41 -25.51
CA ASP A 566 18.83 0.38 -26.56
C ASP A 566 20.23 -0.01 -27.08
N LYS A 567 21.22 0.87 -26.95
CA LYS A 567 22.62 0.58 -27.31
C LYS A 567 23.35 -0.28 -26.29
N LEU A 568 22.80 -0.38 -25.05
CA LEU A 568 23.40 -1.22 -24.01
C LEU A 568 22.80 -2.62 -24.08
N ASN A 569 23.63 -3.66 -24.03
CA ASN A 569 23.13 -5.01 -23.77
C ASN A 569 22.78 -5.18 -22.27
N ASP A 570 22.05 -6.25 -21.91
CA ASP A 570 21.56 -6.44 -20.53
C ASP A 570 22.70 -6.53 -19.51
N LYS A 571 23.82 -7.20 -19.84
CA LYS A 571 25.00 -7.26 -18.96
C LYS A 571 25.67 -5.91 -18.74
N GLN A 572 25.69 -5.05 -19.77
CA GLN A 572 26.20 -3.68 -19.64
C GLN A 572 25.27 -2.80 -18.83
N LEU A 573 23.96 -2.96 -19.03
CA LEU A 573 22.95 -2.26 -18.25
C LEU A 573 23.04 -2.65 -16.78
N ASP A 574 23.09 -3.95 -16.47
CA ASP A 574 23.21 -4.44 -15.09
C ASP A 574 24.44 -3.84 -14.36
N LYS A 575 25.54 -3.62 -15.06
CA LYS A 575 26.74 -3.00 -14.46
C LYS A 575 26.53 -1.52 -14.13
N LYS A 576 25.83 -0.76 -15.00
CA LYS A 576 25.71 0.71 -14.93
C LYS A 576 24.41 1.19 -14.36
N ILE A 577 23.43 0.31 -14.10
CA ILE A 577 22.06 0.70 -13.71
C ILE A 577 22.04 1.60 -12.46
N ASP A 578 22.96 1.40 -11.53
CA ASP A 578 23.04 2.19 -10.28
C ASP A 578 23.51 3.64 -10.50
N ASP A 579 24.15 3.92 -11.63
CA ASP A 579 24.66 5.25 -11.96
C ASP A 579 23.53 6.17 -12.42
N TYR A 580 22.47 5.60 -12.99
CA TYR A 580 21.35 6.34 -13.52
C TYR A 580 20.25 6.55 -12.48
N LYS A 581 19.69 7.76 -12.45
CA LYS A 581 18.58 8.16 -11.58
C LYS A 581 17.32 8.49 -12.37
N ILE A 582 17.47 8.83 -13.64
CA ILE A 582 16.38 9.25 -14.51
C ILE A 582 16.48 8.53 -15.86
N PHE A 583 15.36 7.95 -16.28
CA PHE A 583 15.20 7.32 -17.59
C PHE A 583 14.17 8.12 -18.40
N ALA A 584 14.65 8.82 -19.44
CA ALA A 584 13.90 9.73 -20.29
C ALA A 584 13.56 9.12 -21.65
N ARG A 585 12.45 9.48 -22.27
CA ARG A 585 11.97 8.96 -23.57
C ARG A 585 11.92 7.43 -23.62
N VAL A 586 11.47 6.79 -22.56
CA VAL A 586 11.41 5.33 -22.46
C VAL A 586 10.09 4.76 -22.99
N SER A 587 10.18 3.62 -23.63
CA SER A 587 9.04 2.79 -24.06
C SER A 587 8.62 1.81 -22.94
N PRO A 588 7.44 1.17 -23.06
CA PRO A 588 7.01 0.13 -22.11
C PRO A 588 8.01 -1.03 -21.95
N LYS A 589 8.66 -1.43 -23.04
CA LYS A 589 9.71 -2.46 -23.00
C LYS A 589 10.91 -2.04 -22.15
N HIS A 590 11.29 -0.75 -22.21
CA HIS A 590 12.37 -0.22 -21.39
C HIS A 590 12.00 -0.25 -19.91
N LYS A 591 10.75 0.06 -19.52
CA LYS A 591 10.29 0.01 -18.12
C LYS A 591 10.50 -1.40 -17.52
N LEU A 592 10.10 -2.43 -18.25
CA LEU A 592 10.32 -3.82 -17.83
C LEU A 592 11.81 -4.16 -17.71
N ARG A 593 12.63 -3.74 -18.68
CA ARG A 593 14.07 -3.99 -18.70
C ARG A 593 14.79 -3.31 -17.53
N ILE A 594 14.40 -2.09 -17.17
CA ILE A 594 14.93 -1.34 -16.02
C ILE A 594 14.64 -2.07 -14.72
N VAL A 595 13.38 -2.50 -14.52
CA VAL A 595 12.97 -3.26 -13.32
C VAL A 595 13.79 -4.54 -13.19
N LYS A 596 13.95 -5.31 -14.27
CA LYS A 596 14.75 -6.55 -14.27
C LYS A 596 16.22 -6.29 -13.92
N ALA A 597 16.82 -5.23 -14.48
CA ALA A 597 18.21 -4.88 -14.21
C ALA A 597 18.46 -4.54 -12.72
N PHE A 598 17.57 -3.79 -12.08
CA PHE A 598 17.66 -3.55 -10.64
C PHE A 598 17.46 -4.84 -9.82
N LYS A 599 16.54 -5.72 -10.22
CA LYS A 599 16.32 -7.02 -9.55
C LYS A 599 17.55 -7.95 -9.68
N HIS A 600 18.23 -7.98 -10.84
CA HIS A 600 19.48 -8.73 -11.01
C HIS A 600 20.58 -8.26 -10.06
N LYS A 601 20.60 -7.00 -9.68
CA LYS A 601 21.48 -6.41 -8.65
C LYS A 601 21.02 -6.69 -7.23
N SER A 602 20.03 -7.55 -7.04
CA SER A 602 19.45 -7.89 -5.72
C SER A 602 18.76 -6.72 -5.02
N HIS A 603 18.37 -5.67 -5.75
CA HIS A 603 17.51 -4.64 -5.23
C HIS A 603 16.07 -5.16 -5.10
N ILE A 604 15.37 -4.69 -4.07
CA ILE A 604 13.92 -4.86 -3.93
C ILE A 604 13.26 -3.65 -4.56
N VAL A 605 12.57 -3.89 -5.66
CA VAL A 605 12.07 -2.86 -6.57
C VAL A 605 10.58 -2.65 -6.39
N ALA A 606 10.18 -1.42 -6.06
CA ALA A 606 8.81 -0.93 -6.20
C ALA A 606 8.67 -0.22 -7.56
N MET A 607 7.60 -0.52 -8.31
CA MET A 607 7.32 0.10 -9.61
C MET A 607 5.91 0.66 -9.66
N THR A 608 5.79 1.96 -10.00
CA THR A 608 4.49 2.61 -10.20
C THR A 608 4.10 2.68 -11.66
N GLY A 609 2.81 2.72 -11.93
CA GLY A 609 2.26 3.00 -13.26
C GLY A 609 0.76 3.17 -13.23
N ASP A 610 0.22 3.77 -14.29
CA ASP A 610 -1.20 4.07 -14.46
C ASP A 610 -1.81 3.48 -15.73
N GLY A 611 -1.00 3.23 -16.77
CA GLY A 611 -1.45 2.75 -18.06
C GLY A 611 -1.31 1.24 -18.26
N VAL A 612 -2.07 0.70 -19.20
CA VAL A 612 -1.99 -0.73 -19.62
C VAL A 612 -0.55 -1.12 -19.97
N ASN A 613 0.21 -0.20 -20.53
CA ASN A 613 1.59 -0.37 -20.94
C ASN A 613 2.57 -0.59 -19.76
N ASP A 614 2.17 -0.24 -18.55
CA ASP A 614 2.98 -0.37 -17.34
C ASP A 614 2.75 -1.70 -16.62
N ALA A 615 1.64 -2.37 -16.90
CA ALA A 615 1.25 -3.60 -16.23
C ALA A 615 2.34 -4.70 -16.24
N PRO A 616 3.09 -4.94 -17.34
CA PRO A 616 4.19 -5.91 -17.33
C PRO A 616 5.32 -5.55 -16.36
N ALA A 617 5.68 -4.27 -16.27
CA ALA A 617 6.71 -3.79 -15.35
C ALA A 617 6.24 -3.82 -13.89
N ILE A 618 4.97 -3.47 -13.64
CA ILE A 618 4.30 -3.56 -12.35
C ILE A 618 4.27 -5.01 -11.84
N LYS A 619 3.90 -5.95 -12.70
CA LYS A 619 3.84 -7.38 -12.36
C LYS A 619 5.23 -7.98 -12.11
N GLU A 620 6.25 -7.54 -12.84
CA GLU A 620 7.64 -7.99 -12.67
C GLU A 620 8.28 -7.47 -11.39
N ALA A 621 7.93 -6.28 -10.93
CA ALA A 621 8.49 -5.68 -9.73
C ALA A 621 8.18 -6.54 -8.48
N ASP A 622 9.06 -6.44 -7.45
CA ASP A 622 8.78 -7.09 -6.17
C ASP A 622 7.53 -6.47 -5.52
N ILE A 623 7.27 -5.18 -5.78
CA ILE A 623 6.06 -4.47 -5.36
C ILE A 623 5.53 -3.66 -6.54
N GLY A 624 4.48 -4.16 -7.16
CA GLY A 624 3.72 -3.38 -8.14
C GLY A 624 2.78 -2.40 -7.44
N ILE A 625 2.77 -1.15 -7.92
CA ILE A 625 1.96 -0.06 -7.37
C ILE A 625 1.14 0.56 -8.49
N ALA A 626 -0.18 0.57 -8.35
CA ALA A 626 -1.08 1.22 -9.30
C ALA A 626 -1.63 2.54 -8.75
N MET A 627 -1.92 3.46 -9.64
CA MET A 627 -2.65 4.69 -9.33
C MET A 627 -4.13 4.37 -9.10
N GLY A 628 -4.73 4.99 -8.11
CA GLY A 628 -6.14 4.78 -7.74
C GLY A 628 -7.10 5.63 -8.56
N ILE A 629 -6.70 6.87 -8.86
CA ILE A 629 -7.50 7.85 -9.59
C ILE A 629 -7.26 7.71 -11.10
N SER A 630 -6.00 7.80 -11.54
CA SER A 630 -5.63 7.76 -12.97
C SER A 630 -5.39 6.35 -13.50
N GLY A 631 -5.18 5.35 -12.61
CA GLY A 631 -4.81 3.99 -13.00
C GLY A 631 -5.94 3.21 -13.65
N THR A 632 -5.61 2.46 -14.71
CA THR A 632 -6.53 1.52 -15.36
C THR A 632 -6.77 0.28 -14.49
N ASP A 633 -7.86 -0.43 -14.74
CA ASP A 633 -8.17 -1.66 -14.00
C ASP A 633 -7.10 -2.74 -14.19
N VAL A 634 -6.44 -2.77 -15.35
CA VAL A 634 -5.31 -3.65 -15.65
C VAL A 634 -4.14 -3.42 -14.69
N THR A 635 -3.74 -2.16 -14.51
CA THR A 635 -2.65 -1.80 -13.59
C THR A 635 -3.03 -2.09 -12.16
N LYS A 636 -4.28 -1.77 -11.76
CA LYS A 636 -4.79 -2.07 -10.42
C LYS A 636 -4.80 -3.57 -10.13
N GLU A 637 -5.08 -4.39 -11.15
CA GLU A 637 -5.06 -5.85 -10.99
C GLU A 637 -3.65 -6.43 -10.91
N ALA A 638 -2.73 -5.96 -11.74
CA ALA A 638 -1.32 -6.36 -11.71
C ALA A 638 -0.61 -5.96 -10.41
N ALA A 639 -1.11 -4.91 -9.75
CA ALA A 639 -0.46 -4.30 -8.59
C ALA A 639 -0.74 -5.05 -7.28
N SER A 640 0.24 -4.97 -6.37
CA SER A 640 0.13 -5.42 -4.98
C SER A 640 -0.40 -4.32 -4.04
N MET A 641 -0.27 -3.06 -4.45
CA MET A 641 -0.72 -1.87 -3.71
C MET A 641 -1.36 -0.86 -4.67
N ILE A 642 -2.37 -0.14 -4.20
CA ILE A 642 -3.03 0.95 -4.93
C ILE A 642 -2.92 2.24 -4.11
N LEU A 643 -2.50 3.33 -4.76
CA LEU A 643 -2.46 4.67 -4.16
C LEU A 643 -3.79 5.37 -4.40
N LEU A 644 -4.55 5.63 -3.35
CA LEU A 644 -5.87 6.26 -3.48
C LEU A 644 -5.79 7.76 -3.83
N ASP A 645 -4.63 8.37 -3.68
CA ASP A 645 -4.34 9.80 -3.93
C ASP A 645 -3.31 10.03 -5.06
N ASP A 646 -2.86 8.98 -5.72
CA ASP A 646 -1.84 8.99 -6.78
C ASP A 646 -0.54 9.72 -6.38
N ASN A 647 -0.15 9.71 -5.10
CA ASN A 647 0.94 10.53 -4.56
C ASN A 647 2.17 9.71 -4.20
N PHE A 648 3.34 10.14 -4.67
CA PHE A 648 4.63 9.51 -4.33
C PHE A 648 4.92 9.50 -2.82
N ALA A 649 4.54 10.56 -2.10
CA ALA A 649 4.75 10.64 -0.65
C ALA A 649 4.02 9.52 0.10
N THR A 650 2.89 9.06 -0.40
CA THR A 650 2.13 7.92 0.12
C THR A 650 2.90 6.61 -0.02
N ILE A 651 3.71 6.43 -1.09
CA ILE A 651 4.58 5.26 -1.22
C ILE A 651 5.62 5.25 -0.10
N VAL A 652 6.25 6.40 0.16
CA VAL A 652 7.27 6.53 1.21
C VAL A 652 6.67 6.27 2.59
N ALA A 653 5.47 6.78 2.84
CA ALA A 653 4.73 6.51 4.07
C ALA A 653 4.35 5.03 4.22
N ALA A 654 4.02 4.34 3.12
CA ALA A 654 3.75 2.91 3.12
C ALA A 654 5.02 2.08 3.38
N VAL A 655 6.17 2.49 2.84
CA VAL A 655 7.47 1.86 3.15
C VAL A 655 7.83 2.04 4.62
N GLU A 656 7.65 3.24 5.17
CA GLU A 656 7.83 3.51 6.60
C GLU A 656 6.97 2.57 7.46
N GLU A 657 5.67 2.47 7.14
CA GLU A 657 4.74 1.59 7.87
C GLU A 657 5.12 0.12 7.73
N GLY A 658 5.58 -0.33 6.54
CA GLY A 658 6.09 -1.68 6.33
C GLY A 658 7.30 -2.01 7.22
N ARG A 659 8.21 -1.04 7.41
CA ARG A 659 9.34 -1.16 8.36
C ARG A 659 8.86 -1.25 9.80
N VAL A 660 7.87 -0.44 10.19
CA VAL A 660 7.28 -0.46 11.54
C VAL A 660 6.66 -1.83 11.83
N ILE A 661 5.86 -2.34 10.90
CA ILE A 661 5.19 -3.64 11.06
C ILE A 661 6.23 -4.75 11.25
N TYR A 662 7.26 -4.78 10.42
CA TYR A 662 8.32 -5.78 10.56
C TYR A 662 9.09 -5.64 11.86
N ASN A 663 9.43 -4.43 12.29
CA ASN A 663 10.08 -4.22 13.58
C ASN A 663 9.20 -4.71 14.73
N ASN A 664 7.90 -4.44 14.68
CA ASN A 664 6.97 -4.92 15.69
C ASN A 664 6.88 -6.45 15.70
N ILE A 665 6.94 -7.09 14.51
CA ILE A 665 7.06 -8.54 14.40
C ILE A 665 8.33 -9.04 15.10
N ARG A 666 9.47 -8.41 14.89
CA ARG A 666 10.72 -8.77 15.59
C ARG A 666 10.62 -8.57 17.11
N LYS A 667 9.98 -7.49 17.58
CA LYS A 667 9.78 -7.17 19.00
C LYS A 667 9.01 -8.30 19.71
N PHE A 668 7.87 -8.72 19.18
CA PHE A 668 7.10 -9.77 19.83
C PHE A 668 7.71 -11.18 19.63
N ILE A 669 8.41 -11.47 18.52
CA ILE A 669 9.18 -12.71 18.37
C ILE A 669 10.27 -12.78 19.43
N ARG A 670 11.05 -11.70 19.63
CA ARG A 670 12.04 -11.60 20.70
C ARG A 670 11.43 -11.87 22.06
N TYR A 671 10.29 -11.26 22.34
CA TYR A 671 9.57 -11.41 23.60
C TYR A 671 9.17 -12.87 23.83
N LEU A 672 8.32 -13.42 22.96
CA LEU A 672 7.77 -14.76 23.11
C LEU A 672 8.86 -15.85 23.19
N LEU A 673 9.83 -15.82 22.27
CA LEU A 673 10.88 -16.83 22.27
C LEU A 673 11.82 -16.73 23.48
N SER A 674 12.08 -15.54 24.02
CA SER A 674 12.84 -15.38 25.25
C SER A 674 12.06 -15.92 26.46
N CYS A 675 10.75 -15.67 26.53
CA CYS A 675 9.89 -16.17 27.59
C CYS A 675 9.84 -17.71 27.60
N ASN A 676 9.51 -18.32 26.45
CA ASN A 676 9.44 -19.78 26.33
C ASN A 676 10.78 -20.44 26.63
N LEU A 677 11.90 -19.86 26.16
CA LEU A 677 13.24 -20.38 26.50
C LEU A 677 13.49 -20.28 27.99
N GLY A 678 13.07 -19.22 28.68
CA GLY A 678 13.17 -19.04 30.11
C GLY A 678 12.39 -20.12 30.87
N GLU A 679 11.16 -20.42 30.45
CA GLU A 679 10.33 -21.47 31.06
C GLU A 679 10.95 -22.87 30.90
N VAL A 680 11.32 -23.22 29.66
CA VAL A 680 11.97 -24.50 29.35
C VAL A 680 13.26 -24.66 30.18
N LEU A 681 14.08 -23.60 30.24
CA LEU A 681 15.33 -23.63 30.96
C LEU A 681 15.13 -23.71 32.48
N THR A 682 14.09 -23.08 33.03
CA THR A 682 13.71 -23.20 34.43
C THR A 682 13.46 -24.66 34.80
N MET A 683 12.62 -25.34 34.02
CA MET A 683 12.30 -26.76 34.27
C MET A 683 13.48 -27.69 34.02
N PHE A 684 14.27 -27.44 32.97
CA PHE A 684 15.48 -28.20 32.67
C PHE A 684 16.52 -28.07 33.76
N LEU A 685 16.82 -26.88 34.27
CA LEU A 685 17.77 -26.63 35.34
C LEU A 685 17.31 -27.25 36.65
N ALA A 686 16.02 -27.18 36.97
CA ALA A 686 15.47 -27.86 38.15
C ALA A 686 15.71 -29.36 38.09
N SER A 687 15.43 -30.00 36.96
CA SER A 687 15.70 -31.41 36.73
C SER A 687 17.21 -31.73 36.82
N LEU A 688 18.07 -30.87 36.28
CA LEU A 688 19.52 -31.01 36.29
C LEU A 688 20.09 -30.96 37.73
N PHE A 689 19.60 -30.02 38.56
CA PHE A 689 20.08 -29.81 39.93
C PHE A 689 19.32 -30.60 41.00
N TYR A 690 18.50 -31.60 40.63
CA TYR A 690 17.71 -32.43 41.54
C TYR A 690 16.76 -31.64 42.45
N LEU A 691 16.21 -30.54 41.92
CA LEU A 691 15.20 -29.77 42.62
C LEU A 691 13.80 -30.34 42.31
N GLU A 692 12.86 -30.14 43.22
CA GLU A 692 11.44 -30.37 42.92
C GLU A 692 10.97 -29.45 41.83
N ASN A 693 9.89 -29.82 41.13
CA ASN A 693 9.34 -29.04 40.03
C ASN A 693 9.00 -27.61 40.50
N PRO A 694 9.70 -26.58 40.00
CA PRO A 694 9.47 -25.18 40.40
C PRO A 694 8.16 -24.59 39.86
N LEU A 695 7.62 -25.19 38.81
CA LEU A 695 6.37 -24.77 38.17
C LEU A 695 5.51 -26.00 37.88
N LEU A 696 4.20 -25.83 38.02
CA LEU A 696 3.20 -26.83 37.64
C LEU A 696 2.68 -26.59 36.21
N PRO A 697 2.14 -27.62 35.52
CA PRO A 697 1.63 -27.50 34.16
C PRO A 697 0.62 -26.37 34.01
N ILE A 698 -0.31 -26.24 34.94
CA ILE A 698 -1.35 -25.21 34.91
C ILE A 698 -0.78 -23.80 35.09
N GLN A 699 0.30 -23.64 35.85
CA GLN A 699 0.98 -22.35 36.01
C GLN A 699 1.70 -21.93 34.73
N ILE A 700 2.35 -22.86 34.04
CA ILE A 700 3.01 -22.61 32.73
C ILE A 700 1.97 -22.20 31.70
N LEU A 701 0.85 -22.90 31.63
CA LEU A 701 -0.22 -22.54 30.71
C LEU A 701 -0.80 -21.15 31.01
N PHE A 702 -0.99 -20.81 32.27
CA PHE A 702 -1.42 -19.47 32.68
C PHE A 702 -0.45 -18.40 32.18
N VAL A 703 0.87 -18.67 32.29
CA VAL A 703 1.89 -17.75 31.80
C VAL A 703 1.78 -17.56 30.31
N ASN A 704 1.83 -18.62 29.51
CA ASN A 704 1.81 -18.56 28.05
C ASN A 704 0.55 -17.91 27.49
N LEU A 705 -0.59 -18.20 28.09
CA LEU A 705 -1.88 -17.80 27.57
C LEU A 705 -2.28 -16.39 27.99
N VAL A 706 -2.06 -16.06 29.26
CA VAL A 706 -2.57 -14.85 29.88
C VAL A 706 -1.49 -13.78 29.98
N THR A 707 -0.34 -14.11 30.53
CA THR A 707 0.68 -13.12 30.82
C THR A 707 1.55 -12.80 29.62
N ASP A 708 1.76 -13.74 28.70
CA ASP A 708 2.59 -13.54 27.51
C ASP A 708 1.75 -13.14 26.28
N GLY A 709 0.56 -13.70 26.10
CA GLY A 709 -0.26 -13.48 24.92
C GLY A 709 -0.71 -12.03 24.76
N LEU A 710 -1.22 -11.41 25.82
CA LEU A 710 -1.73 -10.04 25.78
C LEU A 710 -0.64 -8.98 25.51
N PRO A 711 0.52 -8.97 26.20
CA PRO A 711 1.61 -8.06 25.91
C PRO A 711 2.23 -8.28 24.53
N ALA A 712 2.31 -9.52 24.03
CA ALA A 712 2.79 -9.81 22.69
C ALA A 712 1.91 -9.18 21.60
N ILE A 713 0.57 -9.27 21.75
CA ILE A 713 -0.37 -8.59 20.84
C ILE A 713 -0.17 -7.06 20.89
N ALA A 714 0.03 -6.51 22.08
CA ALA A 714 0.24 -5.07 22.27
C ALA A 714 1.58 -4.58 21.65
N LEU A 715 2.63 -5.41 21.62
CA LEU A 715 3.86 -5.12 20.87
C LEU A 715 3.63 -5.10 19.35
N GLY A 716 2.69 -5.89 18.83
CA GLY A 716 2.32 -5.88 17.42
C GLY A 716 1.79 -4.54 16.92
N VAL A 717 1.32 -3.67 17.82
CA VAL A 717 0.82 -2.32 17.52
C VAL A 717 1.69 -1.21 18.08
N ASP A 718 2.92 -1.52 18.48
CA ASP A 718 3.85 -0.52 19.04
C ASP A 718 4.11 0.63 18.06
N PRO A 719 4.21 1.90 18.51
CA PRO A 719 4.56 3.03 17.67
C PRO A 719 5.90 2.85 16.96
N ALA A 720 6.09 3.59 15.87
CA ALA A 720 7.34 3.60 15.13
C ALA A 720 8.52 4.04 16.01
N ASP A 721 9.63 3.35 15.91
CA ASP A 721 10.89 3.83 16.47
C ASP A 721 11.35 5.09 15.72
N ARG A 722 11.89 6.07 16.43
CA ARG A 722 12.31 7.37 15.85
C ARG A 722 13.32 7.19 14.72
N ASP A 723 14.12 6.13 14.78
CA ASP A 723 15.24 5.89 13.87
C ASP A 723 14.87 4.99 12.68
N ILE A 724 13.60 4.60 12.53
CA ILE A 724 13.16 3.59 11.54
C ILE A 724 13.54 3.96 10.09
N MET A 725 13.51 5.26 9.76
CA MET A 725 13.85 5.76 8.43
C MET A 725 15.34 6.14 8.27
N PHE A 726 16.16 5.99 9.31
CA PHE A 726 17.61 6.12 9.22
C PHE A 726 18.30 4.77 8.99
N GLU A 727 17.57 3.67 9.05
CA GLU A 727 18.10 2.35 8.78
C GLU A 727 18.15 2.05 7.28
N LYS A 728 19.23 1.37 6.84
CA LYS A 728 19.35 0.91 5.44
C LYS A 728 18.32 -0.19 5.16
N PRO A 729 17.83 -0.31 3.91
CA PRO A 729 16.94 -1.38 3.52
C PRO A 729 17.55 -2.75 3.81
N ARG A 730 16.70 -3.70 4.17
CA ARG A 730 17.11 -5.09 4.41
C ARG A 730 17.27 -5.84 3.09
N GLY A 731 18.20 -6.78 3.07
CA GLY A 731 18.40 -7.67 1.94
C GLY A 731 17.22 -8.65 1.78
N LYS A 732 16.94 -9.10 0.55
CA LYS A 732 15.85 -10.03 0.21
C LYS A 732 15.93 -11.35 1.01
N ASN A 733 17.14 -11.83 1.32
CA ASN A 733 17.38 -13.09 2.01
C ASN A 733 17.69 -12.92 3.50
N GLU A 734 17.60 -11.69 4.03
CA GLU A 734 17.88 -11.43 5.44
C GLU A 734 16.83 -12.07 6.33
N SER A 735 17.27 -12.92 7.28
CA SER A 735 16.39 -13.59 8.21
C SER A 735 15.80 -12.62 9.23
N VAL A 736 14.62 -12.94 9.77
CA VAL A 736 14.01 -12.21 10.90
C VAL A 736 14.94 -12.20 12.12
N PHE A 737 15.76 -13.24 12.26
CA PHE A 737 16.73 -13.45 13.35
C PHE A 737 18.09 -12.78 13.14
N SER A 738 18.31 -12.15 12.00
CA SER A 738 19.55 -11.43 11.72
C SER A 738 19.74 -10.23 12.67
N ARG A 739 20.89 -9.60 12.57
CA ARG A 739 21.27 -8.42 13.36
C ARG A 739 21.31 -8.67 14.88
N GLY A 740 21.76 -9.86 15.30
CA GLY A 740 21.97 -10.18 16.71
C GLY A 740 20.70 -10.53 17.50
N LEU A 741 19.54 -10.75 16.86
CA LEU A 741 18.29 -11.05 17.53
C LEU A 741 18.35 -12.42 18.23
N THR A 742 18.95 -13.44 17.60
CA THR A 742 19.10 -14.79 18.19
C THR A 742 19.89 -14.74 19.49
N GLU A 743 21.00 -14.01 19.51
CA GLU A 743 21.84 -13.84 20.71
C GLU A 743 21.05 -13.18 21.84
N LYS A 744 20.29 -12.12 21.53
CA LYS A 744 19.44 -11.42 22.51
C LYS A 744 18.36 -12.34 23.10
N ILE A 745 17.73 -13.19 22.26
CA ILE A 745 16.73 -14.17 22.69
C ILE A 745 17.36 -15.18 23.66
N ILE A 746 18.50 -15.76 23.26
CA ILE A 746 19.18 -16.80 24.07
C ILE A 746 19.64 -16.20 25.41
N ILE A 747 20.36 -15.09 25.39
CA ILE A 747 20.87 -14.46 26.62
C ILE A 747 19.72 -14.13 27.56
N ARG A 748 18.64 -13.51 27.04
CA ARG A 748 17.52 -13.09 27.88
C ARG A 748 16.73 -14.27 28.43
N GLY A 749 16.44 -15.25 27.60
CA GLY A 749 15.79 -16.50 28.07
C GLY A 749 16.59 -17.22 29.12
N CYS A 750 17.91 -17.34 28.94
CA CYS A 750 18.79 -17.94 29.96
C CYS A 750 18.73 -17.15 31.27
N LEU A 751 18.76 -15.84 31.23
CA LEU A 751 18.72 -15.02 32.42
C LEU A 751 17.36 -15.10 33.14
N ILE A 752 16.25 -15.15 32.42
CA ILE A 752 14.91 -15.37 33.00
C ILE A 752 14.86 -16.72 33.72
N GLY A 753 15.33 -17.80 33.06
CA GLY A 753 15.33 -19.15 33.65
C GLY A 753 16.21 -19.23 34.88
N VAL A 754 17.42 -18.70 34.83
CA VAL A 754 18.36 -18.69 35.98
C VAL A 754 17.78 -17.90 37.15
N CYS A 755 17.21 -16.73 36.94
CA CYS A 755 16.62 -15.92 38.02
C CYS A 755 15.40 -16.60 38.65
N THR A 756 14.59 -17.28 37.86
CA THR A 756 13.44 -18.04 38.34
C THR A 756 13.91 -19.18 39.25
N ILE A 757 14.95 -19.93 38.83
CA ILE A 757 15.53 -21.00 39.65
C ILE A 757 16.18 -20.44 40.92
N LEU A 758 16.93 -19.35 40.85
CA LEU A 758 17.54 -18.73 42.03
C LEU A 758 16.49 -18.25 43.03
N SER A 759 15.37 -17.73 42.57
CA SER A 759 14.23 -17.37 43.43
C SER A 759 13.63 -18.58 44.12
N PHE A 760 13.47 -19.71 43.40
CA PHE A 760 13.02 -20.98 43.96
C PHE A 760 14.01 -21.52 45.05
N ILE A 761 15.31 -21.52 44.75
CA ILE A 761 16.36 -21.93 45.68
C ILE A 761 16.40 -21.02 46.92
N ALA A 762 16.23 -19.70 46.74
CA ALA A 762 16.18 -18.77 47.85
C ALA A 762 15.00 -19.11 48.79
N GLY A 763 13.81 -19.45 48.25
CA GLY A 763 12.69 -19.93 49.05
C GLY A 763 13.03 -21.16 49.88
N LYS A 764 13.68 -22.15 49.29
CA LYS A 764 14.15 -23.37 50.00
C LYS A 764 15.18 -23.03 51.08
N TYR A 765 16.14 -22.16 50.80
CA TYR A 765 17.15 -21.73 51.73
C TYR A 765 16.56 -21.05 52.98
N TYR A 766 15.48 -20.28 52.81
CA TYR A 766 14.75 -19.72 53.95
C TYR A 766 13.74 -20.66 54.59
N GLY A 767 13.75 -21.95 54.25
CA GLY A 767 12.91 -23.00 54.87
C GLY A 767 11.41 -22.84 54.56
N MET A 768 11.03 -22.26 53.43
CA MET A 768 9.62 -22.08 53.03
C MET A 768 9.02 -23.41 52.54
N SER A 769 7.69 -23.51 52.60
CA SER A 769 6.96 -24.64 52.01
C SER A 769 7.21 -24.73 50.49
N ILE A 770 7.01 -25.92 49.91
CA ILE A 770 7.21 -26.15 48.47
C ILE A 770 6.23 -25.28 47.64
N GLU A 771 5.01 -25.09 48.13
CA GLU A 771 4.00 -24.24 47.46
C GLU A 771 4.44 -22.78 47.52
N ALA A 772 5.08 -22.31 48.58
CA ALA A 772 5.65 -20.96 48.68
C ALA A 772 6.80 -20.81 47.69
N CYS A 773 7.70 -21.78 47.57
CA CYS A 773 8.79 -21.76 46.62
C CYS A 773 8.31 -21.74 45.16
N ARG A 774 7.28 -22.55 44.84
CA ARG A 774 6.60 -22.51 43.52
C ARG A 774 5.93 -21.16 43.23
N THR A 775 5.24 -20.60 44.23
CA THR A 775 4.61 -19.27 44.09
C THR A 775 5.63 -18.16 43.87
N LEU A 776 6.80 -18.23 44.56
CA LEU A 776 7.96 -17.35 44.34
C LEU A 776 8.52 -17.49 42.92
N ALA A 777 8.74 -18.73 42.45
CA ALA A 777 9.22 -18.98 41.11
C ALA A 777 8.26 -18.44 40.03
N LEU A 778 6.95 -18.72 40.18
CA LEU A 778 5.90 -18.22 39.26
C LEU A 778 5.87 -16.69 39.26
N GLY A 779 5.88 -16.05 40.41
CA GLY A 779 5.91 -14.58 40.51
C GLY A 779 7.15 -13.94 39.87
N THR A 780 8.34 -14.58 40.10
CA THR A 780 9.60 -14.12 39.50
C THR A 780 9.59 -14.28 37.99
N LEU A 781 9.11 -15.43 37.47
CA LEU A 781 9.01 -15.71 36.06
C LEU A 781 8.11 -14.64 35.38
N VAL A 782 6.87 -14.50 35.85
CA VAL A 782 5.87 -13.59 35.27
C VAL A 782 6.39 -12.15 35.30
N LEU A 783 6.86 -11.64 36.44
CA LEU A 783 7.36 -10.27 36.51
C LEU A 783 8.61 -10.03 35.66
N SER A 784 9.52 -11.02 35.55
CA SER A 784 10.68 -10.93 34.65
C SER A 784 10.25 -10.77 33.18
N GLN A 785 9.23 -11.52 32.75
CA GLN A 785 8.66 -11.47 31.42
C GLN A 785 7.94 -10.13 31.18
N LEU A 786 7.13 -9.66 32.14
CA LEU A 786 6.43 -8.39 32.04
C LEU A 786 7.36 -7.16 32.04
N ILE A 787 8.51 -7.22 32.69
CA ILE A 787 9.56 -6.19 32.58
C ILE A 787 10.25 -6.31 31.21
N HIS A 788 10.54 -7.53 30.78
CA HIS A 788 11.21 -7.78 29.50
C HIS A 788 10.38 -7.29 28.30
N VAL A 789 9.06 -7.29 28.36
CA VAL A 789 8.24 -6.77 27.27
C VAL A 789 8.51 -5.30 26.98
N PHE A 790 8.77 -4.47 27.99
CA PHE A 790 9.17 -3.08 27.80
C PHE A 790 10.57 -2.94 27.18
N GLU A 791 11.52 -3.82 27.49
CA GLU A 791 12.83 -3.88 26.83
C GLU A 791 12.72 -4.26 25.37
N CYS A 792 11.73 -5.11 25.02
CA CYS A 792 11.51 -5.53 23.64
C CYS A 792 11.01 -4.39 22.72
N ARG A 793 10.55 -3.26 23.29
CA ARG A 793 10.08 -2.11 22.51
C ARG A 793 11.17 -1.45 21.67
N SER A 794 12.44 -1.53 22.09
CA SER A 794 13.56 -1.09 21.27
C SER A 794 14.73 -2.06 21.36
N GLU A 795 15.47 -2.18 20.25
CA GLU A 795 16.72 -2.93 20.24
C GLU A 795 17.93 -2.06 20.57
N LYS A 796 17.78 -0.73 20.52
CA LYS A 796 18.86 0.26 20.63
C LYS A 796 18.76 1.12 21.90
N HIS A 797 17.55 1.48 22.31
CA HIS A 797 17.32 2.41 23.42
C HIS A 797 17.06 1.66 24.74
N SER A 798 17.54 2.22 25.84
CA SER A 798 17.32 1.65 27.18
C SER A 798 15.89 1.92 27.68
N LEU A 799 15.44 1.18 28.71
CA LEU A 799 14.13 1.43 29.35
C LEU A 799 14.01 2.85 29.92
N PHE A 800 15.12 3.50 30.27
CA PHE A 800 15.12 4.86 30.82
C PHE A 800 14.90 5.94 29.76
N GLU A 801 15.13 5.61 28.48
CA GLU A 801 14.96 6.53 27.35
C GLU A 801 13.59 6.41 26.68
N ILE A 802 12.94 5.25 26.88
CA ILE A 802 11.65 4.95 26.26
C ILE A 802 10.54 5.35 27.21
N ASN A 803 9.64 6.24 26.77
CA ASN A 803 8.45 6.54 27.54
C ASN A 803 7.47 5.34 27.46
N PRO A 804 7.17 4.64 28.57
CA PRO A 804 6.28 3.48 28.57
C PRO A 804 4.85 3.83 28.15
N PHE A 805 4.38 5.05 28.40
CA PHE A 805 3.01 5.49 28.10
C PHE A 805 2.75 5.82 26.62
N THR A 806 3.75 5.73 25.75
CA THR A 806 3.53 5.88 24.30
C THR A 806 2.73 4.73 23.69
N ASN A 807 2.71 3.56 24.35
CA ASN A 807 1.87 2.42 23.99
C ASN A 807 0.95 2.06 25.15
N LEU A 808 -0.23 2.70 25.21
CA LEU A 808 -1.22 2.46 26.26
C LEU A 808 -1.81 1.05 26.24
N TYR A 809 -1.85 0.40 25.07
CA TYR A 809 -2.28 -0.99 24.97
C TYR A 809 -1.33 -1.93 25.70
N LEU A 810 -0.02 -1.67 25.59
CA LEU A 810 1.00 -2.46 26.30
C LEU A 810 0.92 -2.23 27.82
N VAL A 811 0.78 -0.97 28.25
CA VAL A 811 0.63 -0.65 29.66
C VAL A 811 -0.63 -1.30 30.24
N GLY A 812 -1.74 -1.26 29.49
CA GLY A 812 -3.00 -1.92 29.88
C GLY A 812 -2.86 -3.45 29.94
N ALA A 813 -2.18 -4.07 28.95
CA ALA A 813 -1.96 -5.51 28.92
C ALA A 813 -1.10 -5.97 30.10
N VAL A 814 0.02 -5.28 30.36
CA VAL A 814 0.89 -5.56 31.52
C VAL A 814 0.15 -5.35 32.84
N GLY A 815 -0.60 -4.24 32.96
CA GLY A 815 -1.42 -3.99 34.16
C GLY A 815 -2.44 -5.10 34.41
N LEU A 816 -3.12 -5.57 33.38
CA LEU A 816 -4.07 -6.69 33.50
C LEU A 816 -3.34 -7.98 33.88
N SER A 817 -2.20 -8.30 33.29
CA SER A 817 -1.39 -9.48 33.62
C SER A 817 -0.92 -9.45 35.08
N VAL A 818 -0.51 -8.29 35.61
CA VAL A 818 -0.16 -8.11 37.04
C VAL A 818 -1.38 -8.34 37.95
N ILE A 819 -2.54 -7.77 37.59
CA ILE A 819 -3.79 -7.96 38.36
C ILE A 819 -4.14 -9.46 38.40
N MET A 820 -4.01 -10.18 37.28
CA MET A 820 -4.29 -11.60 37.22
C MET A 820 -3.30 -12.42 38.02
N LEU A 821 -1.98 -12.09 38.02
CA LEU A 821 -0.99 -12.69 38.90
C LEU A 821 -1.34 -12.49 40.38
N ILE A 822 -1.71 -11.27 40.78
CA ILE A 822 -2.13 -10.97 42.15
C ILE A 822 -3.40 -11.76 42.50
N SER A 823 -4.34 -11.90 41.56
CA SER A 823 -5.58 -12.64 41.76
C SER A 823 -5.33 -14.12 42.05
N ILE A 824 -4.42 -14.80 41.32
CA ILE A 824 -4.10 -16.21 41.56
C ILE A 824 -3.33 -16.42 42.86
N VAL A 825 -2.63 -15.40 43.38
CA VAL A 825 -1.88 -15.48 44.66
C VAL A 825 -2.78 -15.21 45.85
N TYR A 826 -3.85 -14.40 45.77
CA TYR A 826 -4.62 -13.96 46.94
C TYR A 826 -6.10 -14.40 46.95
N ILE A 827 -6.68 -14.84 45.83
CA ILE A 827 -8.08 -15.31 45.81
C ILE A 827 -8.13 -16.79 46.14
N PRO A 828 -8.77 -17.24 47.24
CA PRO A 828 -8.73 -18.64 47.71
C PRO A 828 -9.20 -19.66 46.66
N PHE A 829 -10.23 -19.33 45.88
CA PHE A 829 -10.73 -20.18 44.80
C PHE A 829 -9.65 -20.44 43.73
N LEU A 830 -8.91 -19.38 43.34
CA LEU A 830 -7.84 -19.49 42.34
C LEU A 830 -6.59 -20.13 42.89
N GLN A 831 -6.29 -19.92 44.18
CA GLN A 831 -5.18 -20.61 44.86
C GLN A 831 -5.31 -22.12 44.77
N ASN A 832 -6.49 -22.67 45.00
CA ASN A 832 -6.77 -24.10 44.92
C ASN A 832 -6.56 -24.65 43.50
N ILE A 833 -6.86 -23.86 42.47
CA ILE A 833 -6.70 -24.24 41.06
C ILE A 833 -5.23 -24.18 40.67
N PHE A 834 -4.52 -23.10 41.01
CA PHE A 834 -3.15 -22.83 40.57
C PHE A 834 -2.10 -23.32 41.56
N HIS A 835 -2.51 -23.92 42.70
CA HIS A 835 -1.65 -24.37 43.79
C HIS A 835 -0.67 -23.27 44.24
N THR A 836 -1.20 -22.09 44.51
CA THR A 836 -0.45 -20.91 44.98
C THR A 836 -0.83 -20.61 46.43
N ILE A 837 0.05 -19.87 47.13
CA ILE A 837 -0.24 -19.42 48.49
C ILE A 837 -0.02 -17.91 48.60
N PRO A 838 -0.68 -17.24 49.60
CA PRO A 838 -0.49 -15.82 49.83
C PRO A 838 0.97 -15.50 50.21
N LEU A 839 1.56 -14.50 49.53
CA LEU A 839 2.95 -14.08 49.76
C LEU A 839 3.00 -12.90 50.74
N ASN A 840 3.99 -12.91 51.63
CA ASN A 840 4.30 -11.80 52.51
C ASN A 840 5.20 -10.75 51.86
N ARG A 841 5.41 -9.59 52.55
CA ARG A 841 6.20 -8.47 51.94
C ARG A 841 7.66 -8.87 51.63
N GLY A 842 8.28 -9.70 52.46
CA GLY A 842 9.66 -10.18 52.23
C GLY A 842 9.76 -11.05 50.99
N GLN A 843 8.77 -11.90 50.76
CA GLN A 843 8.70 -12.78 49.59
C GLN A 843 8.50 -11.95 48.30
N TRP A 844 7.68 -10.90 48.32
CA TRP A 844 7.56 -9.96 47.19
C TRP A 844 8.86 -9.19 46.90
N LEU A 845 9.64 -8.85 47.93
CA LEU A 845 10.97 -8.25 47.74
C LEU A 845 11.94 -9.20 47.03
N ILE A 846 11.92 -10.51 47.35
CA ILE A 846 12.69 -11.52 46.65
C ILE A 846 12.29 -11.56 45.15
N ILE A 847 10.99 -11.63 44.88
CA ILE A 847 10.48 -11.60 43.50
C ILE A 847 10.93 -10.35 42.73
N LEU A 848 10.74 -9.18 43.31
CA LEU A 848 11.12 -7.91 42.67
C LEU A 848 12.64 -7.80 42.43
N PHE A 849 13.44 -8.33 43.36
CA PHE A 849 14.90 -8.35 43.22
C PHE A 849 15.32 -9.23 42.05
N PHE A 850 14.90 -10.48 41.98
CA PHE A 850 15.31 -11.41 40.92
C PHE A 850 14.67 -11.06 39.57
N SER A 851 13.47 -10.50 39.54
CA SER A 851 12.83 -10.11 38.28
C SER A 851 13.37 -8.80 37.70
N GLY A 852 13.76 -7.85 38.54
CA GLY A 852 14.18 -6.52 38.16
C GLY A 852 15.68 -6.33 37.89
N ILE A 853 16.54 -7.07 38.61
CA ILE A 853 18.00 -6.86 38.61
C ILE A 853 18.62 -6.91 37.21
N ILE A 854 18.21 -7.87 36.41
CA ILE A 854 18.81 -8.10 35.09
C ILE A 854 18.38 -7.00 34.12
N SER A 855 17.10 -6.65 34.17
CA SER A 855 16.56 -5.55 33.35
C SER A 855 17.19 -4.23 33.71
N PHE A 856 17.44 -3.99 34.99
CA PHE A 856 18.15 -2.80 35.45
C PHE A 856 19.60 -2.75 34.94
N ILE A 857 20.34 -3.84 35.06
CA ILE A 857 21.73 -3.92 34.58
C ILE A 857 21.80 -3.75 33.07
N ASN A 858 20.94 -4.39 32.31
CA ASN A 858 20.90 -4.29 30.87
C ASN A 858 20.54 -2.85 30.42
N SER A 859 19.56 -2.23 31.07
CA SER A 859 19.15 -0.86 30.75
C SER A 859 20.24 0.15 31.11
N LEU A 860 20.93 -0.06 32.21
CA LEU A 860 22.07 0.78 32.62
C LEU A 860 23.24 0.65 31.63
N TYR A 861 23.56 -0.57 31.20
CA TYR A 861 24.57 -0.82 30.17
C TYR A 861 24.24 -0.10 28.85
N LEU A 862 23.03 -0.25 28.31
CA LEU A 862 22.60 0.43 27.09
C LEU A 862 22.59 1.95 27.23
N TYR A 863 22.16 2.46 28.38
CA TYR A 863 22.16 3.89 28.66
C TYR A 863 23.58 4.49 28.66
N LEU A 864 24.54 3.79 29.25
CA LEU A 864 25.93 4.21 29.27
C LEU A 864 26.59 4.15 27.88
N MET A 865 26.28 3.12 27.10
CA MET A 865 26.79 2.97 25.72
C MET A 865 26.24 4.04 24.78
N HIS A 866 25.01 4.55 24.99
CA HIS A 866 24.43 5.63 24.19
C HIS A 866 24.97 7.02 24.55
N LYS A 867 25.53 7.20 25.73
CA LYS A 867 26.04 8.48 26.21
C LYS A 867 27.50 8.73 25.79
N HIS A 868 28.20 7.72 25.32
CA HIS A 868 29.51 7.77 24.68
C HIS A 868 29.40 7.55 23.16
#